data_ccded37abaafce2612223245cdc0f692
#
_entry.id   ccded37abaafce2612223245cdc0f692
#
_cell.length_a   1.000
_cell.length_b   1.000
_cell.length_c   1.000
_cell.angle_alpha   90.00
_cell.angle_beta   90.00
_cell.angle_gamma   90.00
#
_symmetry.space_group_name_H-M   'P 1'
#
loop_
_entity.id
_entity.type
_entity.pdbx_description
1 polymer ?
#
loop_
_entity_poly.entity_id
_entity_poly.type
_entity_poly.pdbx_seq_one_letter_code
_entity_poly.pdbx_strand_id
1 'polypeptide(L)'
;MLGLAEAASFALSLLREDRIPNEDAIALAPTIGWVMLACAVSVFVMFIVQSERWRRLWLTMEDPRPIALFRIVFAFLVICNVNDLWEYFEMLFTDEGIFFSDVARQVFAAGQFAGYGDGIGNDPKGFFDVHGLLLYLKGPKYSPLFFWDTPAQWWALWTIFHLITLAFMVGWKTRTMGVLSFVLMNGIFLRNQLFWEGTELVYRVFFFYLIVARSGQAWSVDNWLRCRKLRKQGLLSERGGPGEGAGVAPSEAHPKGLAAIYRLIPAWPRWLAVVNLGALYCYTGVVKNGAVWAKGDALYYALNMDHFYRFYPQQVAAVVGMSMFRLATWVTHWWEALFPVLVFGEIARWAMREQLPPLSPARLWVVRAMWLFFGVGAGTTAIIAMPVHYVPGMALKLSTAEFQVWFGIGWALLLGLLGGLWWWLGHNRVTVKIRGKGYKVDREWFCRWVLGRRTWLTLGLMFHGNLNVMMNIGMFPPVMMSTYFVYLHGDDPAKILRFFGKRMPRWVPLIPEGVRRGEPPLPAEDRALPHHFRDAQALPEWLMFALLAVALGGVLVAVAGSWHFGWTALGIGGTLVVFTYAQGHARSKMLVPRLLALLGGLAALGWLLSLNGERWTAIRAAVLIAVVGIFVLRKLAPALDRALANLGVGWTATDAPAAATLPLTDPGKDHVRAPWAYGPGGRVLIGGMIVWHITAVAVWLMPDKDVLHWRNEAKSVFREWLIYTSTDQSWGMFAPNPPRHNVLMRAVVIDQNDEKWDMRTDVYAPERKPIPWIWNDRMRKMNRRIIGGESGKGDWYQKWYARYLCRMWQMAHGGEAPKKVELFKISYRIPSPEEVTRKGWYVPEDLLVNSGEERRQYTETCKTGITAQAPNEHFARHGIPLADEKDFKPWVKDRKKKWDTRHENRGIVKPSIEKTKRTIAKARAEARSARAVSANTGGNLGSVNKSGT
;
A
#
# COMPACT_ATOMS: atom_id res chain seq x y z
N MET A 1 1.77 -21.31 27.40
CA MET A 1 1.52 -20.41 26.26
C MET A 1 2.65 -19.39 26.06
N LEU A 2 3.09 -18.67 27.11
CA LEU A 2 4.17 -17.69 26.99
C LEU A 2 5.46 -18.30 26.44
N GLY A 3 5.91 -19.46 26.97
CA GLY A 3 7.13 -20.12 26.48
C GLY A 3 7.06 -20.61 25.03
N LEU A 4 5.87 -21.05 24.55
CA LEU A 4 5.66 -21.41 23.15
C LEU A 4 5.72 -20.18 22.22
N ALA A 5 5.14 -19.06 22.64
CA ALA A 5 5.18 -17.81 21.90
C ALA A 5 6.61 -17.24 21.82
N GLU A 6 7.38 -17.38 22.91
CA GLU A 6 8.78 -16.97 22.94
C GLU A 6 9.66 -17.84 22.03
N ALA A 7 9.50 -19.18 22.09
CA ALA A 7 10.20 -20.10 21.21
C ALA A 7 9.87 -19.86 19.73
N ALA A 8 8.62 -19.60 19.44
CA ALA A 8 8.16 -19.32 18.09
C ALA A 8 8.68 -17.97 17.58
N SER A 9 8.66 -16.90 18.39
CA SER A 9 9.26 -15.62 18.04
C SER A 9 10.79 -15.71 17.88
N PHE A 10 11.42 -16.58 18.67
CA PHE A 10 12.83 -16.90 18.48
C PHE A 10 13.08 -17.58 17.13
N ALA A 11 12.24 -18.54 16.72
CA ALA A 11 12.37 -19.17 15.41
C ALA A 11 12.29 -18.16 14.26
N LEU A 12 11.45 -17.12 14.36
CA LEU A 12 11.43 -16.01 13.40
C LEU A 12 12.67 -15.11 13.49
N SER A 13 13.29 -14.99 14.66
CA SER A 13 14.50 -14.18 14.80
C SER A 13 15.73 -14.81 14.11
N LEU A 14 15.66 -16.08 13.76
CA LEU A 14 16.67 -16.75 12.95
C LEU A 14 16.70 -16.23 11.50
N LEU A 15 15.64 -15.58 11.05
CA LEU A 15 15.58 -14.90 9.74
C LEU A 15 16.16 -13.48 9.81
N ARG A 16 17.16 -13.26 10.67
CA ARG A 16 17.76 -11.94 10.93
C ARG A 16 18.31 -11.31 9.64
N GLU A 17 18.16 -10.00 9.53
CA GLU A 17 18.79 -9.20 8.48
C GLU A 17 20.32 -9.18 8.66
N ASP A 18 21.05 -9.49 7.60
CA ASP A 18 22.51 -9.45 7.58
C ASP A 18 22.96 -8.01 7.35
N ARG A 19 23.75 -7.47 8.29
CA ARG A 19 24.28 -6.11 8.18
C ARG A 19 25.64 -6.04 7.48
N ILE A 20 26.34 -7.16 7.46
CA ILE A 20 27.65 -7.33 6.84
C ILE A 20 27.50 -8.48 5.84
N PRO A 21 27.95 -8.32 4.58
CA PRO A 21 27.89 -9.38 3.59
C PRO A 21 28.53 -10.66 4.14
N ASN A 22 27.83 -11.78 4.02
CA ASN A 22 28.28 -13.09 4.46
C ASN A 22 28.58 -13.95 3.22
N GLU A 23 29.83 -14.20 2.95
CA GLU A 23 30.27 -14.93 1.76
C GLU A 23 29.70 -16.35 1.70
N ASP A 24 29.59 -17.05 2.83
CA ASP A 24 29.01 -18.40 2.90
C ASP A 24 27.53 -18.37 2.54
N ALA A 25 26.81 -17.33 2.97
CA ALA A 25 25.41 -17.13 2.62
C ALA A 25 25.24 -16.84 1.13
N ILE A 26 26.10 -16.00 0.57
CA ILE A 26 26.11 -15.68 -0.87
C ILE A 26 26.41 -16.94 -1.70
N ALA A 27 27.34 -17.77 -1.26
CA ALA A 27 27.67 -19.04 -1.92
C ALA A 27 26.49 -20.03 -1.93
N LEU A 28 25.62 -20.01 -0.91
CA LEU A 28 24.40 -20.84 -0.85
C LEU A 28 23.24 -20.28 -1.69
N ALA A 29 23.26 -19.01 -2.05
CA ALA A 29 22.14 -18.35 -2.73
C ALA A 29 21.68 -19.05 -4.03
N PRO A 30 22.54 -19.55 -4.92
CA PRO A 30 22.10 -20.29 -6.10
C PRO A 30 21.34 -21.58 -5.73
N THR A 31 21.82 -22.36 -4.76
CA THR A 31 21.16 -23.60 -4.31
C THR A 31 19.78 -23.30 -3.76
N ILE A 32 19.66 -22.30 -2.89
CA ILE A 32 18.39 -21.85 -2.35
C ILE A 32 17.48 -21.36 -3.47
N GLY A 33 18.01 -20.62 -4.45
CA GLY A 33 17.28 -20.16 -5.63
C GLY A 33 16.67 -21.31 -6.43
N TRP A 34 17.41 -22.37 -6.66
CA TRP A 34 16.91 -23.57 -7.37
C TRP A 34 15.82 -24.31 -6.59
N VAL A 35 15.97 -24.47 -5.27
CA VAL A 35 14.94 -25.09 -4.44
C VAL A 35 13.68 -24.23 -4.42
N MET A 36 13.80 -22.91 -4.29
CA MET A 36 12.66 -21.99 -4.36
C MET A 36 11.98 -22.01 -5.72
N LEU A 37 12.75 -22.07 -6.82
CA LEU A 37 12.21 -22.20 -8.16
C LEU A 37 11.43 -23.52 -8.31
N ALA A 38 11.97 -24.64 -7.82
CA ALA A 38 11.27 -25.93 -7.83
C ALA A 38 9.97 -25.88 -7.03
N CYS A 39 9.98 -25.20 -5.87
CA CYS A 39 8.76 -24.94 -5.10
C CYS A 39 7.74 -24.10 -5.90
N ALA A 40 8.19 -23.03 -6.58
CA ALA A 40 7.33 -22.21 -7.43
C ALA A 40 6.74 -23.03 -8.59
N VAL A 41 7.53 -23.88 -9.23
CA VAL A 41 7.06 -24.80 -10.29
C VAL A 41 6.03 -25.77 -9.74
N SER A 42 6.21 -26.32 -8.53
CA SER A 42 5.22 -27.23 -7.92
C SER A 42 3.87 -26.51 -7.68
N VAL A 43 3.90 -25.25 -7.22
CA VAL A 43 2.69 -24.42 -7.09
C VAL A 43 2.04 -24.18 -8.45
N PHE A 44 2.86 -23.91 -9.48
CA PHE A 44 2.35 -23.69 -10.84
C PHE A 44 1.69 -24.96 -11.42
N VAL A 45 2.27 -26.14 -11.20
CA VAL A 45 1.67 -27.43 -11.57
C VAL A 45 0.32 -27.61 -10.87
N MET A 46 0.22 -27.28 -9.58
CA MET A 46 -1.07 -27.34 -8.86
C MET A 46 -2.12 -26.41 -9.51
N PHE A 47 -1.71 -25.21 -9.94
CA PHE A 47 -2.61 -24.30 -10.67
C PHE A 47 -3.06 -24.88 -12.01
N ILE A 48 -2.17 -25.48 -12.79
CA ILE A 48 -2.53 -26.12 -14.06
C ILE A 48 -3.51 -27.25 -13.85
N VAL A 49 -3.22 -28.17 -12.92
CA VAL A 49 -4.09 -29.33 -12.62
C VAL A 49 -5.47 -28.92 -12.14
N GLN A 50 -5.54 -27.81 -11.40
CA GLN A 50 -6.77 -27.22 -10.88
C GLN A 50 -7.23 -26.00 -11.68
N SER A 51 -6.85 -25.89 -12.94
CA SER A 51 -7.02 -24.67 -13.74
C SER A 51 -8.44 -24.14 -13.78
N GLU A 52 -9.47 -25.00 -13.82
CA GLU A 52 -10.86 -24.55 -13.80
C GLU A 52 -11.22 -23.87 -12.48
N ARG A 53 -10.77 -24.41 -11.33
CA ARG A 53 -11.02 -23.83 -10.01
C ARG A 53 -10.40 -22.43 -9.91
N TRP A 54 -9.14 -22.30 -10.33
CA TRP A 54 -8.43 -21.02 -10.29
C TRP A 54 -9.03 -19.98 -11.25
N ARG A 55 -9.36 -20.40 -12.48
CA ARG A 55 -10.07 -19.51 -13.42
C ARG A 55 -11.39 -19.03 -12.87
N ARG A 56 -12.18 -19.91 -12.22
CA ARG A 56 -13.45 -19.52 -11.59
C ARG A 56 -13.26 -18.57 -10.43
N LEU A 57 -12.27 -18.80 -9.57
CA LEU A 57 -11.97 -17.89 -8.46
C LEU A 57 -11.67 -16.46 -8.93
N TRP A 58 -10.85 -16.34 -9.97
CA TRP A 58 -10.34 -15.05 -10.42
C TRP A 58 -11.20 -14.39 -11.49
N LEU A 59 -11.78 -15.16 -12.40
CA LEU A 59 -12.29 -14.67 -13.69
C LEU A 59 -13.82 -14.78 -13.81
N THR A 60 -14.52 -15.06 -12.72
CA THR A 60 -15.99 -14.95 -12.68
C THR A 60 -16.42 -13.56 -12.22
N MET A 61 -17.69 -13.32 -12.36
CA MET A 61 -18.35 -12.10 -11.89
C MET A 61 -18.70 -12.21 -10.40
N GLU A 62 -18.66 -11.08 -9.71
CA GLU A 62 -19.05 -10.99 -8.31
C GLU A 62 -19.86 -9.73 -8.00
N ASP A 63 -20.37 -9.65 -6.78
CA ASP A 63 -21.14 -8.53 -6.28
C ASP A 63 -20.27 -7.26 -6.15
N PRO A 64 -20.68 -6.10 -6.70
CA PRO A 64 -19.91 -4.86 -6.69
C PRO A 64 -19.92 -4.11 -5.34
N ARG A 65 -20.82 -4.44 -4.41
CA ARG A 65 -21.05 -3.66 -3.18
C ARG A 65 -19.82 -3.57 -2.26
N PRO A 66 -19.03 -4.63 -2.05
CA PRO A 66 -17.80 -4.52 -1.25
C PRO A 66 -16.80 -3.52 -1.81
N ILE A 67 -16.57 -3.55 -3.12
CA ILE A 67 -15.67 -2.64 -3.81
C ILE A 67 -16.24 -1.22 -3.86
N ALA A 68 -17.56 -1.06 -3.98
CA ALA A 68 -18.20 0.25 -3.90
C ALA A 68 -18.05 0.88 -2.52
N LEU A 69 -18.23 0.10 -1.44
CA LEU A 69 -17.98 0.57 -0.07
C LEU A 69 -16.51 0.96 0.12
N PHE A 70 -15.61 0.12 -0.37
CA PHE A 70 -14.17 0.39 -0.33
C PHE A 70 -13.84 1.70 -1.06
N ARG A 71 -14.36 1.93 -2.27
CA ARG A 71 -14.19 3.18 -3.01
C ARG A 71 -14.59 4.40 -2.18
N ILE A 72 -15.80 4.37 -1.58
CA ILE A 72 -16.35 5.52 -0.85
C ILE A 72 -15.48 5.87 0.35
N VAL A 73 -15.19 4.87 1.20
CA VAL A 73 -14.42 5.10 2.43
C VAL A 73 -12.96 5.43 2.12
N PHE A 74 -12.37 4.72 1.17
CA PHE A 74 -10.98 4.93 0.80
C PHE A 74 -10.74 6.32 0.18
N ALA A 75 -11.60 6.76 -0.74
CA ALA A 75 -11.51 8.10 -1.32
C ALA A 75 -11.69 9.21 -0.27
N PHE A 76 -12.62 9.01 0.67
CA PHE A 76 -12.78 9.92 1.83
C PHE A 76 -11.48 10.01 2.64
N LEU A 77 -10.88 8.87 2.98
CA LEU A 77 -9.64 8.83 3.75
C LEU A 77 -8.45 9.43 3.00
N VAL A 78 -8.39 9.31 1.66
CA VAL A 78 -7.38 10.00 0.82
C VAL A 78 -7.50 11.52 0.99
N ILE A 79 -8.72 12.06 0.92
CA ILE A 79 -8.98 13.49 1.16
C ILE A 79 -8.52 13.89 2.57
N CYS A 80 -8.90 13.12 3.59
CA CYS A 80 -8.48 13.38 4.96
C CYS A 80 -6.95 13.38 5.12
N ASN A 81 -6.26 12.43 4.49
CA ASN A 81 -4.79 12.33 4.59
C ASN A 81 -4.07 13.50 3.93
N VAL A 82 -4.56 13.99 2.79
CA VAL A 82 -3.98 15.19 2.15
C VAL A 82 -4.23 16.41 3.04
N ASN A 83 -5.43 16.55 3.59
CA ASN A 83 -5.76 17.69 4.46
C ASN A 83 -5.09 17.65 5.84
N ASP A 84 -4.61 16.49 6.30
CA ASP A 84 -3.78 16.37 7.50
C ASP A 84 -2.42 17.12 7.38
N LEU A 85 -2.07 17.53 6.17
CA LEU A 85 -0.88 18.35 5.88
C LEU A 85 -1.18 19.85 5.78
N TRP A 86 -2.40 20.32 6.08
CA TRP A 86 -2.86 21.68 5.85
C TRP A 86 -1.88 22.76 6.33
N GLU A 87 -1.39 22.64 7.57
CA GLU A 87 -0.44 23.59 8.17
C GLU A 87 0.93 23.64 7.47
N TYR A 88 1.25 22.64 6.65
CA TYR A 88 2.58 22.45 6.06
C TYR A 88 2.59 22.53 4.54
N PHE A 89 1.46 22.89 3.91
CA PHE A 89 1.35 22.89 2.45
C PHE A 89 2.38 23.77 1.77
N GLU A 90 2.50 25.02 2.22
CA GLU A 90 3.46 25.96 1.65
C GLU A 90 4.90 25.50 1.86
N MET A 91 5.22 25.02 3.05
CA MET A 91 6.53 24.48 3.38
C MET A 91 6.91 23.25 2.52
N LEU A 92 5.94 22.41 2.15
CA LEU A 92 6.19 21.14 1.49
C LEU A 92 6.14 21.22 -0.03
N PHE A 93 5.29 22.06 -0.60
CA PHE A 93 4.89 21.97 -2.00
C PHE A 93 5.11 23.21 -2.83
N THR A 94 5.42 24.36 -2.21
CA THR A 94 5.57 25.62 -2.93
C THR A 94 7.03 26.04 -3.11
N ASP A 95 7.26 27.03 -3.97
CA ASP A 95 8.56 27.65 -4.23
C ASP A 95 9.14 28.34 -2.97
N GLU A 96 8.30 28.78 -2.05
CA GLU A 96 8.71 29.32 -0.75
C GLU A 96 9.12 28.24 0.25
N GLY A 97 8.80 26.97 -0.04
CA GLY A 97 9.01 25.84 0.85
C GLY A 97 10.44 25.29 0.87
N ILE A 98 10.59 24.10 1.44
CA ILE A 98 11.90 23.42 1.57
C ILE A 98 12.47 23.07 0.20
N PHE A 99 11.60 22.51 -0.68
CA PHE A 99 11.97 21.97 -1.99
C PHE A 99 11.16 22.65 -3.10
N PHE A 100 11.65 23.73 -3.65
CA PHE A 100 11.06 24.33 -4.85
C PHE A 100 11.30 23.44 -6.08
N SER A 101 10.65 23.73 -7.22
CA SER A 101 10.56 22.83 -8.38
C SER A 101 11.91 22.27 -8.85
N ASP A 102 12.94 23.09 -9.02
CA ASP A 102 14.27 22.66 -9.45
C ASP A 102 14.89 21.64 -8.50
N VAL A 103 14.88 21.99 -7.21
CA VAL A 103 15.42 21.12 -6.16
C VAL A 103 14.64 19.81 -6.08
N ALA A 104 13.32 19.89 -6.19
CA ALA A 104 12.50 18.69 -6.13
C ALA A 104 12.72 17.75 -7.32
N ARG A 105 12.95 18.28 -8.52
CA ARG A 105 13.34 17.44 -9.67
C ARG A 105 14.65 16.72 -9.39
N GLN A 106 15.65 17.39 -8.85
CA GLN A 106 16.95 16.80 -8.54
C GLN A 106 16.89 15.79 -7.40
N VAL A 107 16.10 16.08 -6.37
CA VAL A 107 16.04 15.27 -5.15
C VAL A 107 15.12 14.08 -5.28
N PHE A 108 13.90 14.28 -5.81
CA PHE A 108 12.87 13.26 -5.81
C PHE A 108 12.65 12.61 -7.18
N ALA A 109 13.14 13.21 -8.25
CA ALA A 109 12.88 12.77 -9.61
C ALA A 109 14.11 12.80 -10.53
N ALA A 110 15.33 12.76 -9.98
CA ALA A 110 16.59 12.86 -10.73
C ALA A 110 16.67 11.90 -11.93
N GLY A 111 16.27 10.64 -11.76
CA GLY A 111 16.29 9.67 -12.86
C GLY A 111 15.29 9.96 -13.99
N GLN A 112 14.19 10.68 -13.71
CA GLN A 112 13.20 11.08 -14.70
C GLN A 112 13.64 12.36 -15.43
N PHE A 113 14.15 13.34 -14.69
CA PHE A 113 14.52 14.67 -15.22
C PHE A 113 16.03 14.82 -15.44
N ALA A 114 16.76 13.73 -15.58
CA ALA A 114 18.20 13.78 -15.88
C ALA A 114 18.46 14.58 -17.16
N GLY A 115 19.37 15.57 -17.06
CA GLY A 115 19.72 16.45 -18.19
C GLY A 115 18.72 17.59 -18.48
N TYR A 116 17.74 17.81 -17.61
CA TYR A 116 16.83 18.94 -17.71
C TYR A 116 17.34 20.11 -16.85
N GLY A 117 17.86 21.13 -17.49
CA GLY A 117 18.57 22.23 -16.85
C GLY A 117 20.01 21.88 -16.45
N ASP A 118 20.92 22.80 -16.55
CA ASP A 118 22.34 22.63 -16.20
C ASP A 118 22.63 22.90 -14.72
N GLY A 119 21.60 22.93 -13.89
CA GLY A 119 21.70 23.20 -12.48
C GLY A 119 20.48 23.92 -11.91
N ILE A 120 20.52 24.22 -10.62
CA ILE A 120 19.45 24.94 -9.94
C ILE A 120 19.36 26.37 -10.47
N GLY A 121 18.18 26.78 -10.89
CA GLY A 121 17.91 28.09 -11.46
C GLY A 121 18.12 28.19 -12.97
N ASN A 122 18.57 27.14 -13.65
CA ASN A 122 18.80 27.11 -15.10
C ASN A 122 17.69 26.35 -15.86
N ASP A 123 16.46 26.40 -15.37
CA ASP A 123 15.32 25.76 -16.00
C ASP A 123 14.74 26.66 -17.11
N PRO A 124 15.06 26.43 -18.39
CA PRO A 124 14.97 27.50 -19.36
C PRO A 124 13.54 27.83 -19.81
N LYS A 125 12.63 26.87 -19.83
CA LYS A 125 11.30 27.04 -20.46
C LYS A 125 10.13 26.37 -19.72
N GLY A 126 10.37 25.73 -18.61
CA GLY A 126 9.33 25.09 -17.80
C GLY A 126 8.62 23.93 -18.49
N PHE A 127 7.41 23.65 -18.08
CA PHE A 127 6.62 22.51 -18.56
C PHE A 127 6.30 22.55 -20.06
N PHE A 128 6.14 23.73 -20.62
CA PHE A 128 5.81 23.89 -22.05
C PHE A 128 7.01 23.76 -22.97
N ASP A 129 8.22 23.62 -22.45
CA ASP A 129 9.35 23.19 -23.24
C ASP A 129 9.14 21.73 -23.68
N VAL A 130 9.36 21.46 -24.97
CA VAL A 130 9.16 20.11 -25.53
C VAL A 130 10.00 19.07 -24.80
N HIS A 131 11.23 19.42 -24.42
CA HIS A 131 12.10 18.53 -23.66
C HIS A 131 11.53 18.25 -22.27
N GLY A 132 11.12 19.29 -21.54
CA GLY A 132 10.48 19.15 -20.22
C GLY A 132 9.20 18.31 -20.29
N LEU A 133 8.36 18.55 -21.30
CA LEU A 133 7.15 17.76 -21.52
C LEU A 133 7.46 16.28 -21.79
N LEU A 134 8.45 15.96 -22.60
CA LEU A 134 8.84 14.59 -22.90
C LEU A 134 9.38 13.86 -21.66
N LEU A 135 10.17 14.55 -20.84
CA LEU A 135 10.66 13.99 -19.57
C LEU A 135 9.51 13.77 -18.57
N TYR A 136 8.56 14.69 -18.51
CA TYR A 136 7.35 14.51 -17.70
C TYR A 136 6.53 13.32 -18.15
N LEU A 137 6.30 13.15 -19.45
CA LEU A 137 5.55 12.01 -20.01
C LEU A 137 6.28 10.67 -19.84
N LYS A 138 7.60 10.69 -19.71
CA LYS A 138 8.37 9.50 -19.36
C LYS A 138 7.91 8.89 -18.03
N GLY A 139 7.44 9.72 -17.09
CA GLY A 139 6.93 9.27 -15.78
C GLY A 139 7.97 8.55 -14.94
N PRO A 140 7.54 7.89 -13.89
CA PRO A 140 6.17 7.78 -13.33
C PRO A 140 5.75 8.94 -12.41
N LYS A 141 6.57 9.96 -12.25
CA LYS A 141 6.31 11.06 -11.31
C LYS A 141 5.56 12.18 -12.01
N TYR A 142 4.25 12.00 -12.15
CA TYR A 142 3.35 12.90 -12.87
C TYR A 142 2.83 14.06 -11.99
N SER A 143 3.72 14.76 -11.30
CA SER A 143 3.32 15.94 -10.52
C SER A 143 3.50 17.20 -11.33
N PRO A 144 2.45 18.02 -11.54
CA PRO A 144 2.62 19.35 -12.14
C PRO A 144 3.53 20.27 -11.32
N LEU A 145 3.62 20.00 -9.99
CA LEU A 145 4.43 20.77 -9.05
C LEU A 145 5.96 20.60 -9.25
N PHE A 146 6.39 19.78 -10.19
CA PHE A 146 7.78 19.78 -10.62
C PHE A 146 8.12 20.97 -11.56
N PHE A 147 7.09 21.72 -12.00
CA PHE A 147 7.25 22.90 -12.87
C PHE A 147 6.50 24.12 -12.33
N TRP A 148 5.32 23.90 -11.73
CA TRP A 148 4.42 24.94 -11.28
C TRP A 148 4.18 24.78 -9.76
N ASP A 149 4.92 25.52 -8.96
CA ASP A 149 4.93 25.37 -7.52
C ASP A 149 4.67 26.66 -6.74
N THR A 150 4.16 27.71 -7.39
CA THR A 150 3.71 28.90 -6.65
C THR A 150 2.52 28.56 -5.73
N PRO A 151 2.31 29.31 -4.64
CA PRO A 151 1.16 29.10 -3.75
C PRO A 151 -0.19 29.05 -4.47
N ALA A 152 -0.40 29.94 -5.45
CA ALA A 152 -1.64 29.96 -6.24
C ALA A 152 -1.83 28.66 -7.08
N GLN A 153 -0.76 28.17 -7.69
CA GLN A 153 -0.78 26.91 -8.46
C GLN A 153 -1.00 25.69 -7.56
N TRP A 154 -0.43 25.70 -6.36
CA TRP A 154 -0.71 24.66 -5.37
C TRP A 154 -2.21 24.62 -5.00
N TRP A 155 -2.80 25.77 -4.68
CA TRP A 155 -4.21 25.84 -4.29
C TRP A 155 -5.16 25.46 -5.43
N ALA A 156 -4.81 25.81 -6.68
CA ALA A 156 -5.52 25.34 -7.85
C ALA A 156 -5.47 23.81 -7.98
N LEU A 157 -4.29 23.21 -7.87
CA LEU A 157 -4.11 21.74 -7.91
C LEU A 157 -4.86 21.06 -6.76
N TRP A 158 -4.79 21.60 -5.56
CA TRP A 158 -5.51 21.10 -4.38
C TRP A 158 -7.02 21.09 -4.63
N THR A 159 -7.57 22.18 -5.18
CA THR A 159 -9.00 22.28 -5.51
C THR A 159 -9.39 21.24 -6.57
N ILE A 160 -8.64 21.14 -7.65
CA ILE A 160 -8.86 20.16 -8.73
C ILE A 160 -8.80 18.73 -8.18
N PHE A 161 -7.82 18.41 -7.35
CA PHE A 161 -7.68 17.11 -6.70
C PHE A 161 -8.92 16.77 -5.86
N HIS A 162 -9.42 17.72 -5.05
CA HIS A 162 -10.60 17.51 -4.21
C HIS A 162 -11.86 17.29 -5.04
N LEU A 163 -12.11 18.11 -6.06
CA LEU A 163 -13.27 17.96 -6.93
C LEU A 163 -13.26 16.60 -7.66
N ILE A 164 -12.12 16.18 -8.19
CA ILE A 164 -11.96 14.91 -8.89
C ILE A 164 -12.12 13.73 -7.91
N THR A 165 -11.51 13.81 -6.72
CA THR A 165 -11.60 12.73 -5.72
C THR A 165 -12.99 12.62 -5.12
N LEU A 166 -13.71 13.74 -4.89
CA LEU A 166 -15.11 13.74 -4.50
C LEU A 166 -16.00 13.14 -5.59
N ALA A 167 -15.76 13.48 -6.86
CA ALA A 167 -16.48 12.89 -7.98
C ALA A 167 -16.25 11.36 -8.05
N PHE A 168 -15.02 10.89 -7.81
CA PHE A 168 -14.70 9.47 -7.68
C PHE A 168 -15.40 8.84 -6.48
N MET A 169 -15.40 9.49 -5.33
CA MET A 169 -16.05 9.02 -4.10
C MET A 169 -17.55 8.80 -4.30
N VAL A 170 -18.26 9.75 -4.89
CA VAL A 170 -19.69 9.61 -5.18
C VAL A 170 -19.96 8.73 -6.41
N GLY A 171 -18.94 8.40 -7.19
CA GLY A 171 -19.02 7.50 -8.34
C GLY A 171 -19.61 8.16 -9.60
N TRP A 172 -19.24 9.40 -9.87
CA TRP A 172 -19.55 10.09 -11.14
C TRP A 172 -18.39 9.93 -12.11
N LYS A 173 -18.68 9.44 -13.31
CA LYS A 173 -17.66 9.06 -14.31
C LYS A 173 -16.52 8.27 -13.64
N THR A 174 -16.89 7.30 -12.83
CA THR A 174 -16.06 6.62 -11.82
C THR A 174 -14.69 6.21 -12.36
N ARG A 175 -14.61 5.67 -13.57
CA ARG A 175 -13.34 5.24 -14.16
C ARG A 175 -12.39 6.40 -14.42
N THR A 176 -12.87 7.43 -15.10
CA THR A 176 -12.07 8.60 -15.45
C THR A 176 -11.64 9.34 -14.19
N MET A 177 -12.59 9.62 -13.29
CA MET A 177 -12.29 10.31 -12.04
C MET A 177 -11.36 9.48 -11.14
N GLY A 178 -11.50 8.15 -11.16
CA GLY A 178 -10.60 7.26 -10.43
C GLY A 178 -9.16 7.32 -10.94
N VAL A 179 -8.95 7.26 -12.24
CA VAL A 179 -7.61 7.38 -12.86
C VAL A 179 -7.01 8.76 -12.60
N LEU A 180 -7.77 9.82 -12.80
CA LEU A 180 -7.30 11.18 -12.55
C LEU A 180 -6.97 11.41 -11.08
N SER A 181 -7.83 10.95 -10.16
CA SER A 181 -7.56 11.03 -8.72
C SER A 181 -6.31 10.25 -8.32
N PHE A 182 -6.10 9.06 -8.89
CA PHE A 182 -4.91 8.26 -8.67
C PHE A 182 -3.64 8.97 -9.15
N VAL A 183 -3.64 9.54 -10.35
CA VAL A 183 -2.49 10.27 -10.90
C VAL A 183 -2.18 11.51 -10.06
N LEU A 184 -3.21 12.30 -9.71
CA LEU A 184 -3.02 13.51 -8.90
C LEU A 184 -2.54 13.19 -7.48
N MET A 185 -3.12 12.18 -6.83
CA MET A 185 -2.67 11.72 -5.51
C MET A 185 -1.20 11.28 -5.54
N ASN A 186 -0.84 10.43 -6.51
CA ASN A 186 0.56 10.04 -6.68
C ASN A 186 1.46 11.23 -7.00
N GLY A 187 0.97 12.18 -7.79
CA GLY A 187 1.67 13.43 -8.07
C GLY A 187 2.00 14.21 -6.80
N ILE A 188 1.05 14.38 -5.90
CA ILE A 188 1.26 15.02 -4.60
C ILE A 188 2.25 14.24 -3.74
N PHE A 189 2.04 12.93 -3.60
CA PHE A 189 2.87 12.10 -2.72
C PHE A 189 4.31 11.97 -3.22
N LEU A 190 4.52 11.78 -4.52
CA LEU A 190 5.85 11.60 -5.09
C LEU A 190 6.63 12.90 -5.26
N ARG A 191 5.96 14.07 -5.16
CA ARG A 191 6.60 15.38 -5.23
C ARG A 191 7.52 15.65 -4.05
N ASN A 192 7.14 15.14 -2.86
CA ASN A 192 7.92 15.30 -1.65
C ASN A 192 7.69 14.10 -0.73
N GLN A 193 8.76 13.39 -0.38
CA GLN A 193 8.68 12.21 0.47
C GLN A 193 9.00 12.51 1.95
N LEU A 194 9.29 13.77 2.29
CA LEU A 194 9.64 14.15 3.66
C LEU A 194 8.52 13.84 4.66
N PHE A 195 7.26 14.00 4.25
CA PHE A 195 6.09 13.80 5.10
C PHE A 195 5.55 12.36 5.16
N TRP A 196 6.09 11.43 4.39
CA TRP A 196 5.56 10.06 4.30
C TRP A 196 5.62 9.31 5.63
N GLU A 197 4.57 8.57 5.94
CA GLU A 197 4.43 7.79 7.18
C GLU A 197 4.06 6.31 6.95
N GLY A 198 4.18 5.78 5.78
CA GLY A 198 3.65 4.47 5.43
C GLY A 198 2.19 4.51 5.00
N THR A 199 1.40 5.47 5.43
CA THR A 199 0.01 5.71 5.00
C THR A 199 -0.05 5.93 3.49
N GLU A 200 0.86 6.72 2.96
CA GLU A 200 0.99 7.05 1.54
C GLU A 200 1.25 5.81 0.67
N LEU A 201 1.99 4.85 1.20
CA LEU A 201 2.20 3.57 0.51
C LEU A 201 0.91 2.74 0.41
N VAL A 202 0.11 2.70 1.49
CA VAL A 202 -1.19 2.00 1.47
C VAL A 202 -2.10 2.61 0.43
N TYR A 203 -2.18 3.96 0.38
CA TYR A 203 -2.99 4.65 -0.62
C TYR A 203 -2.54 4.35 -2.04
N ARG A 204 -1.26 4.41 -2.33
CA ARG A 204 -0.70 4.13 -3.66
C ARG A 204 -1.07 2.73 -4.14
N VAL A 205 -0.78 1.72 -3.32
CA VAL A 205 -0.98 0.31 -3.65
C VAL A 205 -2.46 -0.03 -3.82
N PHE A 206 -3.29 0.33 -2.85
CA PHE A 206 -4.71 -0.09 -2.86
C PHE A 206 -5.57 0.74 -3.81
N PHE A 207 -5.16 1.97 -4.12
CA PHE A 207 -5.86 2.75 -5.14
C PHE A 207 -5.71 2.13 -6.54
N PHE A 208 -4.56 1.53 -6.85
CA PHE A 208 -4.39 0.79 -8.09
C PHE A 208 -5.47 -0.29 -8.25
N TYR A 209 -5.73 -1.08 -7.22
CA TYR A 209 -6.80 -2.10 -7.29
C TYR A 209 -8.19 -1.50 -7.46
N LEU A 210 -8.44 -0.32 -6.91
CA LEU A 210 -9.72 0.37 -7.10
C LEU A 210 -9.92 0.90 -8.52
N ILE A 211 -8.88 1.40 -9.19
CA ILE A 211 -9.01 1.90 -10.57
C ILE A 211 -9.21 0.77 -11.57
N VAL A 212 -8.61 -0.40 -11.35
CA VAL A 212 -8.82 -1.56 -12.22
C VAL A 212 -10.13 -2.29 -11.93
N ALA A 213 -10.67 -2.14 -10.72
CA ALA A 213 -12.00 -2.63 -10.36
C ALA A 213 -13.09 -1.74 -10.95
N ARG A 214 -14.22 -2.33 -11.31
CA ARG A 214 -15.39 -1.58 -11.79
C ARG A 214 -16.22 -1.05 -10.60
N SER A 215 -15.62 -0.24 -9.74
CA SER A 215 -16.21 0.19 -8.47
C SER A 215 -17.46 1.08 -8.60
N GLY A 216 -17.77 1.57 -9.80
CA GLY A 216 -18.95 2.40 -10.08
C GLY A 216 -20.24 1.63 -10.37
N GLN A 217 -20.28 0.30 -10.21
CA GLN A 217 -21.47 -0.50 -10.51
C GLN A 217 -22.47 -0.62 -9.35
N ALA A 218 -22.11 -0.15 -8.17
CA ALA A 218 -23.01 -0.02 -7.02
C ALA A 218 -22.76 1.30 -6.29
N TRP A 219 -23.76 1.81 -5.62
CA TRP A 219 -23.72 3.01 -4.78
C TRP A 219 -22.97 4.17 -5.43
N SER A 220 -23.36 4.47 -6.66
CA SER A 220 -22.69 5.47 -7.49
C SER A 220 -23.70 6.27 -8.33
N VAL A 221 -23.30 7.49 -8.66
CA VAL A 221 -24.04 8.33 -9.61
C VAL A 221 -24.13 7.64 -10.99
N ASP A 222 -23.07 6.97 -11.43
CA ASP A 222 -23.04 6.24 -12.70
C ASP A 222 -24.13 5.16 -12.76
N ASN A 223 -24.26 4.35 -11.70
CA ASN A 223 -25.30 3.32 -11.66
C ASN A 223 -26.70 3.90 -11.50
N TRP A 224 -26.86 4.98 -10.75
CA TRP A 224 -28.12 5.70 -10.64
C TRP A 224 -28.59 6.26 -12.00
N LEU A 225 -27.67 6.90 -12.75
CA LEU A 225 -27.96 7.42 -14.11
C LEU A 225 -28.32 6.28 -15.06
N ARG A 226 -27.61 5.16 -14.98
CA ARG A 226 -27.92 3.95 -15.75
C ARG A 226 -29.34 3.44 -15.45
N CYS A 227 -29.68 3.27 -14.20
CA CYS A 227 -31.03 2.82 -13.80
C CYS A 227 -32.11 3.80 -14.22
N ARG A 228 -31.83 5.12 -14.12
CA ARG A 228 -32.74 6.17 -14.62
C ARG A 228 -32.96 6.08 -16.12
N LYS A 229 -31.91 5.83 -16.90
CA LYS A 229 -32.00 5.61 -18.35
C LYS A 229 -32.84 4.38 -18.70
N LEU A 230 -32.61 3.26 -18.00
CA LEU A 230 -33.36 2.01 -18.22
C LEU A 230 -34.86 2.17 -17.89
N ARG A 231 -35.21 2.93 -16.82
CA ARG A 231 -36.59 3.26 -16.52
C ARG A 231 -37.25 4.08 -17.64
N LYS A 232 -36.55 5.10 -18.15
CA LYS A 232 -37.06 5.90 -19.29
C LYS A 232 -37.27 5.09 -20.54
N GLN A 233 -36.52 3.99 -20.73
CA GLN A 233 -36.63 3.06 -21.82
C GLN A 233 -37.70 1.97 -21.61
N GLY A 234 -38.41 1.98 -20.46
CA GLY A 234 -39.36 0.92 -20.12
C GLY A 234 -38.75 -0.41 -19.72
N LEU A 235 -37.40 -0.49 -19.65
CA LEU A 235 -36.67 -1.72 -19.29
C LEU A 235 -36.61 -1.98 -17.79
N LEU A 236 -36.94 -1.00 -16.98
CA LEU A 236 -37.08 -1.10 -15.52
C LEU A 236 -38.38 -0.40 -15.12
N SER A 237 -39.19 -1.05 -14.29
CA SER A 237 -40.37 -0.40 -13.70
C SER A 237 -39.93 0.71 -12.75
N GLU A 238 -40.85 1.61 -12.41
CA GLU A 238 -40.63 2.65 -11.39
C GLU A 238 -40.27 2.05 -10.01
N ARG A 239 -40.71 0.83 -9.74
CA ARG A 239 -40.43 0.05 -8.53
C ARG A 239 -39.13 -0.74 -8.62
N GLY A 240 -38.41 -0.64 -9.73
CA GLY A 240 -37.14 -1.34 -9.94
C GLY A 240 -37.25 -2.80 -10.42
N GLY A 241 -38.48 -3.29 -10.61
CA GLY A 241 -38.76 -4.58 -11.21
C GLY A 241 -38.61 -4.59 -12.74
N PRO A 242 -38.81 -5.73 -13.41
CA PRO A 242 -38.79 -5.83 -14.84
C PRO A 242 -39.89 -5.01 -15.48
N GLY A 243 -39.56 -4.22 -16.51
CA GLY A 243 -40.57 -3.73 -17.46
C GLY A 243 -41.18 -4.89 -18.24
N GLU A 244 -42.39 -4.73 -18.72
CA GLU A 244 -43.03 -5.73 -19.58
C GLU A 244 -42.13 -6.11 -20.74
N GLY A 245 -41.80 -7.38 -20.86
CA GLY A 245 -40.96 -7.94 -21.94
C GLY A 245 -39.46 -7.99 -21.66
N ALA A 246 -38.96 -7.49 -20.53
CA ALA A 246 -37.51 -7.41 -20.29
C ALA A 246 -36.85 -8.65 -19.63
N GLY A 247 -37.62 -9.60 -19.12
CA GLY A 247 -37.10 -10.83 -18.50
C GLY A 247 -36.11 -10.58 -17.32
N VAL A 248 -36.21 -9.44 -16.67
CA VAL A 248 -35.29 -8.99 -15.60
C VAL A 248 -35.77 -9.51 -14.25
N ALA A 249 -34.88 -10.03 -13.42
CA ALA A 249 -35.25 -10.40 -12.07
C ALA A 249 -35.76 -9.18 -11.27
N PRO A 250 -36.89 -9.29 -10.57
CA PRO A 250 -37.49 -8.17 -9.84
C PRO A 250 -36.56 -7.66 -8.75
N SER A 251 -36.36 -6.36 -8.71
CA SER A 251 -35.61 -5.66 -7.67
C SER A 251 -36.59 -4.82 -6.85
N GLU A 252 -37.50 -5.50 -6.18
CA GLU A 252 -38.63 -4.87 -5.50
C GLU A 252 -38.23 -4.07 -4.25
N ALA A 253 -37.16 -4.46 -3.56
CA ALA A 253 -36.78 -3.83 -2.31
C ALA A 253 -36.12 -2.46 -2.45
N HIS A 254 -35.77 -2.01 -3.68
CA HIS A 254 -35.13 -0.71 -3.91
C HIS A 254 -35.73 0.03 -5.10
N PRO A 255 -37.04 0.34 -5.05
CA PRO A 255 -37.73 0.95 -6.18
C PRO A 255 -37.22 2.35 -6.52
N LYS A 256 -36.70 3.07 -5.55
CA LYS A 256 -36.13 4.41 -5.70
C LYS A 256 -34.88 4.49 -4.85
N GLY A 257 -33.79 4.91 -5.39
CA GLY A 257 -32.52 5.03 -4.67
C GLY A 257 -31.34 5.15 -5.60
N LEU A 258 -30.15 5.20 -5.03
CA LEU A 258 -28.90 5.35 -5.78
C LEU A 258 -28.67 4.21 -6.78
N ALA A 259 -29.19 3.01 -6.47
CA ALA A 259 -29.08 1.88 -7.37
C ALA A 259 -30.22 0.89 -7.13
N ALA A 260 -31.14 0.77 -8.08
CA ALA A 260 -32.20 -0.23 -8.04
C ALA A 260 -31.65 -1.63 -8.41
N ILE A 261 -30.74 -1.68 -9.36
CA ILE A 261 -30.09 -2.91 -9.84
C ILE A 261 -28.60 -2.67 -9.97
N TYR A 262 -27.80 -3.62 -9.52
CA TYR A 262 -26.35 -3.58 -9.63
C TYR A 262 -25.88 -4.48 -10.77
N ARG A 263 -24.82 -4.06 -11.47
CA ARG A 263 -24.08 -4.95 -12.36
C ARG A 263 -23.02 -5.69 -11.59
N LEU A 264 -22.92 -6.98 -11.82
CA LEU A 264 -21.79 -7.77 -11.37
C LEU A 264 -20.48 -7.23 -11.98
N ILE A 265 -19.40 -7.41 -11.26
CA ILE A 265 -18.05 -6.98 -11.66
C ILE A 265 -17.09 -8.17 -11.68
N PRO A 266 -16.00 -8.10 -12.44
CA PRO A 266 -14.95 -9.11 -12.37
C PRO A 266 -14.35 -9.23 -10.96
N ALA A 267 -14.12 -10.44 -10.50
CA ALA A 267 -13.64 -10.74 -9.14
C ALA A 267 -12.13 -10.48 -8.96
N TRP A 268 -11.33 -10.55 -10.02
CA TRP A 268 -9.88 -10.53 -9.92
C TRP A 268 -9.26 -9.29 -9.26
N PRO A 269 -9.76 -8.05 -9.44
CA PRO A 269 -9.12 -6.91 -8.78
C PRO A 269 -9.23 -6.98 -7.26
N ARG A 270 -10.36 -7.44 -6.75
CA ARG A 270 -10.57 -7.65 -5.32
C ARG A 270 -9.66 -8.77 -4.78
N TRP A 271 -9.56 -9.88 -5.51
CA TRP A 271 -8.67 -10.98 -5.12
C TRP A 271 -7.20 -10.58 -5.17
N LEU A 272 -6.77 -9.73 -6.11
CA LEU A 272 -5.43 -9.16 -6.09
C LEU A 272 -5.19 -8.32 -4.83
N ALA A 273 -6.15 -7.47 -4.45
CA ALA A 273 -6.05 -6.70 -3.21
C ALA A 273 -5.99 -7.61 -1.97
N VAL A 274 -6.78 -8.71 -1.94
CA VAL A 274 -6.75 -9.73 -0.87
C VAL A 274 -5.38 -10.38 -0.76
N VAL A 275 -4.81 -10.83 -1.88
CA VAL A 275 -3.50 -11.48 -1.90
C VAL A 275 -2.40 -10.49 -1.53
N ASN A 276 -2.45 -9.27 -2.07
CA ASN A 276 -1.46 -8.24 -1.73
C ASN A 276 -1.50 -7.87 -0.24
N LEU A 277 -2.68 -7.77 0.36
CA LEU A 277 -2.80 -7.52 1.80
C LEU A 277 -2.21 -8.67 2.62
N GLY A 278 -2.45 -9.92 2.19
CA GLY A 278 -1.81 -11.10 2.77
C GLY A 278 -0.29 -11.06 2.69
N ALA A 279 0.26 -10.71 1.54
CA ALA A 279 1.70 -10.58 1.32
C ALA A 279 2.31 -9.43 2.14
N LEU A 280 1.61 -8.29 2.22
CA LEU A 280 2.03 -7.14 3.01
C LEU A 280 2.20 -7.51 4.49
N TYR A 281 1.17 -8.06 5.13
CA TYR A 281 1.27 -8.44 6.54
C TYR A 281 2.29 -9.54 6.78
N CYS A 282 2.34 -10.55 5.91
CA CYS A 282 3.37 -11.59 5.99
C CYS A 282 4.78 -11.00 5.99
N TYR A 283 5.05 -10.11 5.04
CA TYR A 283 6.34 -9.42 4.94
C TYR A 283 6.64 -8.62 6.21
N THR A 284 5.67 -7.82 6.71
CA THR A 284 5.88 -7.04 7.94
C THR A 284 6.18 -7.92 9.15
N GLY A 285 5.52 -9.07 9.26
CA GLY A 285 5.80 -10.04 10.32
C GLY A 285 7.19 -10.69 10.19
N VAL A 286 7.54 -11.14 8.99
CA VAL A 286 8.81 -11.84 8.74
C VAL A 286 10.03 -10.94 8.94
N VAL A 287 9.98 -9.66 8.56
CA VAL A 287 11.13 -8.73 8.74
C VAL A 287 11.30 -8.24 10.18
N LYS A 288 10.31 -8.45 11.06
CA LYS A 288 10.37 -8.14 12.51
C LYS A 288 11.09 -9.23 13.31
N ASN A 289 12.29 -9.59 12.89
CA ASN A 289 13.03 -10.74 13.36
C ASN A 289 14.15 -10.41 14.37
N GLY A 290 14.18 -9.18 14.89
CA GLY A 290 15.19 -8.76 15.85
C GLY A 290 14.92 -9.21 17.29
N ALA A 291 15.96 -9.17 18.15
CA ALA A 291 15.90 -9.62 19.53
C ALA A 291 14.81 -8.94 20.39
N VAL A 292 14.44 -7.70 20.06
CA VAL A 292 13.38 -6.96 20.79
C VAL A 292 12.00 -7.57 20.54
N TRP A 293 11.74 -8.04 19.31
CA TRP A 293 10.53 -8.76 18.97
C TRP A 293 10.48 -10.14 19.61
N ALA A 294 11.61 -10.86 19.58
CA ALA A 294 11.72 -12.18 20.19
C ALA A 294 11.46 -12.11 21.72
N LYS A 295 12.00 -11.10 22.41
CA LYS A 295 11.76 -10.88 23.83
C LYS A 295 10.36 -10.38 24.19
N GLY A 296 9.57 -9.97 23.20
CA GLY A 296 8.24 -9.39 23.42
C GLY A 296 8.24 -7.91 23.81
N ASP A 297 9.36 -7.21 23.69
CA ASP A 297 9.49 -5.84 24.19
C ASP A 297 9.22 -4.78 23.10
N ALA A 298 8.86 -5.18 21.86
CA ALA A 298 8.76 -4.25 20.73
C ALA A 298 7.65 -3.21 20.89
N LEU A 299 6.48 -3.59 21.38
CA LEU A 299 5.40 -2.61 21.62
C LEU A 299 5.73 -1.65 22.75
N TYR A 300 6.46 -2.11 23.76
CA TYR A 300 6.96 -1.22 24.80
C TYR A 300 7.80 -0.09 24.21
N TYR A 301 8.82 -0.43 23.41
CA TYR A 301 9.65 0.60 22.77
C TYR A 301 8.86 1.46 21.78
N ALA A 302 7.96 0.88 20.98
CA ALA A 302 7.14 1.62 20.03
C ALA A 302 6.26 2.67 20.72
N LEU A 303 5.65 2.30 21.86
CA LEU A 303 4.81 3.21 22.64
C LEU A 303 5.61 4.21 23.49
N ASN A 304 6.91 4.01 23.68
CA ASN A 304 7.78 4.95 24.38
C ASN A 304 8.57 5.88 23.44
N MET A 305 8.34 5.79 22.12
CA MET A 305 8.88 6.79 21.19
C MET A 305 8.04 8.06 21.23
N ASP A 306 8.67 9.19 21.56
CA ASP A 306 8.01 10.47 21.83
C ASP A 306 7.19 11.01 20.65
N HIS A 307 7.54 10.71 19.41
CA HIS A 307 6.81 11.11 18.21
C HIS A 307 5.61 10.20 17.88
N PHE A 308 5.45 9.06 18.60
CA PHE A 308 4.34 8.15 18.35
C PHE A 308 3.34 8.06 19.50
N TYR A 309 3.75 8.15 20.77
CA TYR A 309 2.76 8.00 21.85
C TYR A 309 1.82 9.21 21.94
N ARG A 310 0.53 8.95 22.21
CA ARG A 310 -0.47 9.99 22.49
C ARG A 310 -0.53 10.36 23.96
N PHE A 311 -0.41 9.36 24.82
CA PHE A 311 -0.45 9.47 26.28
C PHE A 311 0.94 9.27 26.83
N TYR A 312 1.17 9.78 28.05
CA TYR A 312 2.44 9.55 28.71
C TYR A 312 2.69 8.06 28.92
N PRO A 313 3.89 7.55 28.61
CA PRO A 313 4.20 6.12 28.74
C PRO A 313 3.92 5.54 30.12
N GLN A 314 4.18 6.31 31.19
CA GLN A 314 3.91 5.90 32.56
C GLN A 314 2.42 5.67 32.84
N GLN A 315 1.53 6.44 32.24
CA GLN A 315 0.08 6.27 32.40
C GLN A 315 -0.39 4.99 31.71
N VAL A 316 0.08 4.75 30.49
CA VAL A 316 -0.23 3.52 29.74
C VAL A 316 0.27 2.30 30.51
N ALA A 317 1.48 2.39 31.06
CA ALA A 317 2.09 1.31 31.80
C ALA A 317 1.37 0.98 33.12
N ALA A 318 0.85 1.98 33.80
CA ALA A 318 0.06 1.76 35.02
C ALA A 318 -1.21 0.95 34.73
N VAL A 319 -1.80 1.11 33.54
CA VAL A 319 -3.05 0.42 33.14
C VAL A 319 -2.77 -0.94 32.50
N VAL A 320 -1.81 -1.03 31.59
CA VAL A 320 -1.61 -2.21 30.72
C VAL A 320 -0.65 -3.22 31.34
N GLY A 321 0.38 -2.77 32.07
CA GLY A 321 1.42 -3.63 32.64
C GLY A 321 2.37 -4.23 31.60
N MET A 322 3.57 -4.64 32.04
CA MET A 322 4.63 -5.13 31.14
C MET A 322 4.31 -6.48 30.48
N SER A 323 3.65 -7.37 31.22
CA SER A 323 3.26 -8.70 30.69
C SER A 323 2.29 -8.59 29.52
N MET A 324 1.40 -7.59 29.56
CA MET A 324 0.47 -7.33 28.47
C MET A 324 1.18 -6.74 27.24
N PHE A 325 2.21 -5.91 27.43
CA PHE A 325 3.05 -5.44 26.31
C PHE A 325 3.72 -6.62 25.59
N ARG A 326 4.27 -7.57 26.35
CA ARG A 326 4.91 -8.77 25.79
C ARG A 326 3.90 -9.64 25.04
N LEU A 327 2.78 -9.96 25.67
CA LEU A 327 1.71 -10.73 25.04
C LEU A 327 1.21 -10.06 23.74
N ALA A 328 0.91 -8.77 23.80
CA ALA A 328 0.46 -8.01 22.64
C ALA A 328 1.53 -7.94 21.52
N THR A 329 2.81 -7.86 21.88
CA THR A 329 3.91 -7.92 20.91
C THR A 329 3.92 -9.26 20.17
N TRP A 330 3.86 -10.39 20.90
CA TRP A 330 3.88 -11.72 20.26
C TRP A 330 2.62 -11.99 19.45
N VAL A 331 1.44 -11.59 19.94
CA VAL A 331 0.19 -11.70 19.20
C VAL A 331 0.27 -10.90 17.89
N THR A 332 0.75 -9.66 17.93
CA THR A 332 0.93 -8.82 16.75
C THR A 332 1.88 -9.47 15.75
N HIS A 333 3.05 -9.91 16.21
CA HIS A 333 4.08 -10.50 15.37
C HIS A 333 3.57 -11.74 14.62
N TRP A 334 2.95 -12.67 15.36
CA TRP A 334 2.40 -13.90 14.75
C TRP A 334 1.18 -13.65 13.90
N TRP A 335 0.32 -12.74 14.30
CA TRP A 335 -0.83 -12.36 13.48
C TRP A 335 -0.39 -11.77 12.13
N GLU A 336 0.61 -10.91 12.12
CA GLU A 336 1.16 -10.37 10.86
C GLU A 336 1.82 -11.48 10.03
N ALA A 337 2.73 -12.26 10.59
CA ALA A 337 3.47 -13.29 9.88
C ALA A 337 2.56 -14.38 9.28
N LEU A 338 1.52 -14.78 10.00
CA LEU A 338 0.59 -15.83 9.60
C LEU A 338 -0.67 -15.31 8.85
N PHE A 339 -0.75 -14.03 8.55
CA PHE A 339 -1.91 -13.45 7.87
C PHE A 339 -2.28 -14.15 6.53
N PRO A 340 -1.36 -14.71 5.72
CA PRO A 340 -1.70 -15.49 4.54
C PRO A 340 -2.62 -16.69 4.81
N VAL A 341 -2.66 -17.19 6.03
CA VAL A 341 -3.59 -18.25 6.45
C VAL A 341 -5.05 -17.83 6.24
N LEU A 342 -5.37 -16.55 6.43
CA LEU A 342 -6.68 -15.98 6.10
C LEU A 342 -7.00 -16.12 4.60
N VAL A 343 -6.03 -15.80 3.74
CA VAL A 343 -6.21 -15.90 2.28
C VAL A 343 -6.47 -17.34 1.89
N PHE A 344 -5.70 -18.28 2.44
CA PHE A 344 -5.92 -19.73 2.24
C PHE A 344 -7.31 -20.16 2.74
N GLY A 345 -7.72 -19.74 3.93
CA GLY A 345 -9.02 -20.06 4.50
C GLY A 345 -10.20 -19.56 3.65
N GLU A 346 -10.12 -18.34 3.12
CA GLU A 346 -11.15 -17.79 2.23
C GLU A 346 -11.20 -18.51 0.87
N ILE A 347 -10.05 -18.86 0.28
CA ILE A 347 -9.97 -19.62 -0.98
C ILE A 347 -10.51 -21.05 -0.77
N ALA A 348 -10.10 -21.74 0.30
CA ALA A 348 -10.55 -23.08 0.61
C ALA A 348 -12.08 -23.12 0.85
N ARG A 349 -12.58 -22.15 1.58
CA ARG A 349 -14.02 -22.00 1.85
C ARG A 349 -14.80 -21.71 0.58
N TRP A 350 -14.28 -20.81 -0.29
CA TRP A 350 -14.87 -20.58 -1.60
C TRP A 350 -14.92 -21.88 -2.42
N ALA A 351 -13.82 -22.63 -2.51
CA ALA A 351 -13.74 -23.89 -3.27
C ALA A 351 -14.71 -24.96 -2.78
N MET A 352 -14.95 -25.05 -1.47
CA MET A 352 -15.92 -25.97 -0.90
C MET A 352 -17.38 -25.59 -1.23
N ARG A 353 -17.67 -24.30 -1.36
CA ARG A 353 -19.01 -23.79 -1.65
C ARG A 353 -19.35 -23.81 -3.13
N GLU A 354 -18.37 -23.59 -4.00
CA GLU A 354 -18.56 -23.54 -5.44
C GLU A 354 -19.00 -24.90 -6.03
N GLN A 355 -18.94 -25.98 -5.27
CA GLN A 355 -19.35 -27.33 -5.67
C GLN A 355 -18.80 -27.74 -7.03
N LEU A 356 -17.53 -27.48 -7.26
CA LEU A 356 -16.84 -27.86 -8.48
C LEU A 356 -16.74 -29.40 -8.58
N PRO A 357 -16.76 -29.96 -9.79
CA PRO A 357 -16.61 -31.39 -9.97
C PRO A 357 -15.31 -31.88 -9.32
N PRO A 358 -15.32 -33.08 -8.70
CA PRO A 358 -14.14 -33.64 -8.07
C PRO A 358 -13.04 -33.85 -9.13
N LEU A 359 -11.79 -33.68 -8.71
CA LEU A 359 -10.66 -34.00 -9.54
C LEU A 359 -10.61 -35.53 -9.77
N SER A 360 -10.15 -35.95 -10.96
CA SER A 360 -9.87 -37.37 -11.18
C SER A 360 -8.82 -37.86 -10.16
N PRO A 361 -8.81 -39.14 -9.80
CA PRO A 361 -7.85 -39.70 -8.84
C PRO A 361 -6.39 -39.35 -9.17
N ALA A 362 -6.00 -39.43 -10.44
CA ALA A 362 -4.66 -39.06 -10.89
C ALA A 362 -4.33 -37.59 -10.64
N ARG A 363 -5.25 -36.66 -10.99
CA ARG A 363 -5.06 -35.24 -10.74
C ARG A 363 -5.00 -34.92 -9.24
N LEU A 364 -5.80 -35.60 -8.43
CA LEU A 364 -5.78 -35.46 -6.98
C LEU A 364 -4.45 -35.89 -6.38
N TRP A 365 -3.89 -36.98 -6.87
CA TRP A 365 -2.56 -37.44 -6.45
C TRP A 365 -1.47 -36.46 -6.84
N VAL A 366 -1.49 -35.92 -8.04
CA VAL A 366 -0.54 -34.87 -8.47
C VAL A 366 -0.60 -33.66 -7.52
N VAL A 367 -1.80 -33.19 -7.20
CA VAL A 367 -1.97 -32.05 -6.28
C VAL A 367 -1.43 -32.37 -4.89
N ARG A 368 -1.69 -33.56 -4.36
CA ARG A 368 -1.16 -34.00 -3.05
C ARG A 368 0.37 -34.10 -3.06
N ALA A 369 0.93 -34.69 -4.11
CA ALA A 369 2.37 -34.81 -4.28
C ALA A 369 3.04 -33.43 -4.36
N MET A 370 2.46 -32.49 -5.11
CA MET A 370 2.97 -31.13 -5.21
C MET A 370 2.88 -30.34 -3.90
N TRP A 371 1.81 -30.52 -3.11
CA TRP A 371 1.72 -29.94 -1.77
C TRP A 371 2.80 -30.48 -0.83
N LEU A 372 3.02 -31.80 -0.87
CA LEU A 372 4.08 -32.42 -0.08
C LEU A 372 5.47 -31.91 -0.53
N PHE A 373 5.69 -31.88 -1.84
CA PHE A 373 6.95 -31.36 -2.41
C PHE A 373 7.19 -29.89 -2.00
N PHE A 374 6.17 -29.04 -2.10
CA PHE A 374 6.25 -27.66 -1.64
C PHE A 374 6.57 -27.57 -0.14
N GLY A 375 5.89 -28.35 0.68
CA GLY A 375 6.13 -28.35 2.14
C GLY A 375 7.55 -28.83 2.49
N VAL A 376 8.02 -29.89 1.87
CA VAL A 376 9.39 -30.40 2.04
C VAL A 376 10.41 -29.38 1.53
N GLY A 377 10.19 -28.81 0.33
CA GLY A 377 11.10 -27.82 -0.26
C GLY A 377 11.21 -26.54 0.58
N ALA A 378 10.12 -26.08 1.17
CA ALA A 378 10.15 -24.93 2.09
C ALA A 378 10.98 -25.24 3.35
N GLY A 379 10.81 -26.42 3.94
CA GLY A 379 11.65 -26.90 5.05
C GLY A 379 13.12 -27.04 4.67
N THR A 380 13.42 -27.63 3.52
CA THR A 380 14.78 -27.78 3.00
C THR A 380 15.45 -26.41 2.80
N THR A 381 14.74 -25.44 2.21
CA THR A 381 15.25 -24.07 2.07
C THR A 381 15.62 -23.46 3.43
N ALA A 382 14.74 -23.61 4.43
CA ALA A 382 15.01 -23.11 5.78
C ALA A 382 16.21 -23.82 6.42
N ILE A 383 16.33 -25.15 6.30
CA ILE A 383 17.44 -25.94 6.84
C ILE A 383 18.77 -25.53 6.19
N ILE A 384 18.82 -25.37 4.87
CA ILE A 384 20.04 -24.95 4.15
C ILE A 384 20.47 -23.54 4.58
N ALA A 385 19.53 -22.61 4.77
CA ALA A 385 19.82 -21.23 5.20
C ALA A 385 20.25 -21.12 6.66
N MET A 386 19.92 -22.12 7.50
CA MET A 386 20.07 -22.05 8.95
C MET A 386 21.53 -21.99 9.47
N PRO A 387 22.53 -22.67 8.87
CA PRO A 387 23.92 -22.55 9.30
C PRO A 387 24.47 -21.14 9.25
N VAL A 388 23.91 -20.31 8.39
CA VAL A 388 24.36 -18.93 8.18
C VAL A 388 23.71 -17.95 9.17
N HIS A 389 22.50 -18.25 9.60
CA HIS A 389 21.71 -17.37 10.45
C HIS A 389 21.64 -17.81 11.92
N TYR A 390 21.89 -19.07 12.19
CA TYR A 390 21.87 -19.59 13.56
C TYR A 390 23.20 -19.38 14.26
N VAL A 391 23.17 -18.71 15.41
CA VAL A 391 24.33 -18.56 16.28
C VAL A 391 24.20 -19.55 17.44
N PRO A 392 25.05 -20.60 17.50
CA PRO A 392 25.00 -21.60 18.57
C PRO A 392 25.06 -20.96 19.96
N GLY A 393 24.25 -21.43 20.89
CA GLY A 393 24.26 -21.00 22.27
C GLY A 393 23.55 -19.69 22.61
N MET A 394 22.96 -18.96 21.63
CA MET A 394 22.25 -17.69 21.93
C MET A 394 20.95 -17.88 22.74
N ALA A 395 20.20 -18.95 22.50
CA ALA A 395 18.95 -19.23 23.20
C ALA A 395 18.78 -20.72 23.54
N LEU A 396 19.17 -21.59 22.62
CA LEU A 396 19.21 -23.03 22.82
C LEU A 396 20.67 -23.43 22.76
N LYS A 397 21.21 -24.04 23.78
CA LYS A 397 22.61 -24.47 23.81
C LYS A 397 22.84 -25.69 22.90
N LEU A 398 22.50 -25.55 21.60
CA LEU A 398 22.61 -26.58 20.57
C LEU A 398 23.67 -26.17 19.55
N SER A 399 24.33 -27.16 18.96
CA SER A 399 25.15 -26.98 17.78
C SER A 399 24.25 -26.73 16.55
N THR A 400 24.82 -26.16 15.48
CA THR A 400 24.07 -25.95 14.22
C THR A 400 23.46 -27.25 13.69
N ALA A 401 24.22 -28.34 13.71
CA ALA A 401 23.76 -29.64 13.22
C ALA A 401 22.59 -30.19 14.07
N GLU A 402 22.70 -30.14 15.40
CA GLU A 402 21.63 -30.56 16.29
C GLU A 402 20.37 -29.71 16.07
N PHE A 403 20.53 -28.39 15.92
CA PHE A 403 19.40 -27.52 15.66
C PHE A 403 18.72 -27.82 14.34
N GLN A 404 19.48 -28.11 13.27
CA GLN A 404 18.94 -28.51 11.97
C GLN A 404 18.13 -29.80 12.06
N VAL A 405 18.63 -30.80 12.79
CA VAL A 405 17.93 -32.07 13.00
C VAL A 405 16.61 -31.84 13.73
N TRP A 406 16.66 -31.11 14.87
CA TRP A 406 15.44 -30.82 15.63
C TRP A 406 14.44 -29.97 14.84
N PHE A 407 14.91 -29.01 14.07
CA PHE A 407 14.07 -28.25 13.17
C PHE A 407 13.42 -29.13 12.11
N GLY A 408 14.19 -30.04 11.49
CA GLY A 408 13.68 -30.98 10.51
C GLY A 408 12.60 -31.90 11.07
N ILE A 409 12.83 -32.43 12.28
CA ILE A 409 11.85 -33.25 13.01
C ILE A 409 10.58 -32.43 13.29
N GLY A 410 10.75 -31.22 13.86
CA GLY A 410 9.62 -30.33 14.15
C GLY A 410 8.84 -29.95 12.91
N TRP A 411 9.52 -29.72 11.81
CA TRP A 411 8.88 -29.41 10.51
C TRP A 411 8.09 -30.60 9.98
N ALA A 412 8.65 -31.80 10.02
CA ALA A 412 7.96 -33.04 9.60
C ALA A 412 6.72 -33.30 10.44
N LEU A 413 6.83 -33.12 11.78
CA LEU A 413 5.71 -33.24 12.69
C LEU A 413 4.62 -32.20 12.39
N LEU A 414 5.01 -30.95 12.10
CA LEU A 414 4.09 -29.88 11.71
C LEU A 414 3.34 -30.23 10.43
N LEU A 415 4.04 -30.70 9.39
CA LEU A 415 3.39 -31.12 8.15
C LEU A 415 2.44 -32.31 8.37
N GLY A 416 2.85 -33.29 9.18
CA GLY A 416 2.02 -34.42 9.57
C GLY A 416 0.75 -33.98 10.33
N LEU A 417 0.92 -33.09 11.30
CA LEU A 417 -0.17 -32.51 12.08
C LEU A 417 -1.18 -31.76 11.20
N LEU A 418 -0.69 -30.86 10.33
CA LEU A 418 -1.55 -30.08 9.43
C LEU A 418 -2.26 -31.00 8.43
N GLY A 419 -1.58 -31.98 7.85
CA GLY A 419 -2.19 -32.98 6.97
C GLY A 419 -3.21 -33.85 7.68
N GLY A 420 -2.87 -34.34 8.87
CA GLY A 420 -3.75 -35.15 9.72
C GLY A 420 -4.99 -34.39 10.16
N LEU A 421 -4.82 -33.13 10.61
CA LEU A 421 -5.93 -32.26 10.98
C LEU A 421 -6.87 -32.00 9.79
N TRP A 422 -6.30 -31.70 8.62
CA TRP A 422 -7.10 -31.48 7.41
C TRP A 422 -7.86 -32.75 6.97
N TRP A 423 -7.22 -33.91 7.08
CA TRP A 423 -7.85 -35.20 6.82
C TRP A 423 -8.97 -35.44 7.83
N TRP A 424 -8.70 -35.30 9.13
CA TRP A 424 -9.68 -35.55 10.23
C TRP A 424 -10.90 -34.65 10.09
N LEU A 425 -10.73 -33.33 9.86
CA LEU A 425 -11.80 -32.38 9.61
C LEU A 425 -12.69 -32.76 8.39
N GLY A 426 -12.16 -33.55 7.47
CA GLY A 426 -12.88 -34.01 6.29
C GLY A 426 -13.72 -35.28 6.54
N HIS A 427 -13.33 -36.10 7.50
CA HIS A 427 -13.93 -37.39 7.76
C HIS A 427 -14.80 -37.44 9.05
N ASN A 428 -14.41 -36.73 10.05
CA ASN A 428 -15.09 -36.69 11.33
C ASN A 428 -16.09 -35.53 11.43
N ARG A 429 -17.37 -35.87 11.66
CA ARG A 429 -18.45 -34.92 11.86
C ARG A 429 -18.71 -34.72 13.36
N VAL A 430 -17.78 -34.07 14.05
CA VAL A 430 -17.98 -33.71 15.44
C VAL A 430 -19.01 -32.57 15.51
N THR A 431 -20.09 -32.79 16.27
CA THR A 431 -21.06 -31.73 16.51
C THR A 431 -20.94 -31.25 17.95
N VAL A 432 -20.51 -30.02 18.12
CA VAL A 432 -20.43 -29.37 19.44
C VAL A 432 -21.71 -28.60 19.69
N LYS A 433 -22.41 -28.92 20.78
CA LYS A 433 -23.61 -28.18 21.17
C LYS A 433 -23.22 -26.98 22.04
N ILE A 434 -23.50 -25.76 21.57
CA ILE A 434 -23.31 -24.53 22.31
C ILE A 434 -24.66 -23.82 22.42
N ARG A 435 -25.12 -23.58 23.63
CA ARG A 435 -26.45 -22.98 23.92
C ARG A 435 -27.60 -23.62 23.14
N GLY A 436 -27.64 -24.94 23.12
CA GLY A 436 -28.69 -25.72 22.43
C GLY A 436 -28.55 -25.82 20.92
N LYS A 437 -27.65 -25.12 20.28
CA LYS A 437 -27.37 -25.18 18.84
C LYS A 437 -26.18 -26.09 18.55
N GLY A 438 -26.38 -27.07 17.66
CA GLY A 438 -25.34 -27.98 17.21
C GLY A 438 -24.48 -27.34 16.11
N TYR A 439 -23.18 -27.28 16.33
CA TYR A 439 -22.20 -26.79 15.35
C TYR A 439 -21.37 -27.97 14.85
N LYS A 440 -21.40 -28.22 13.56
CA LYS A 440 -20.55 -29.23 12.95
C LYS A 440 -19.12 -28.66 12.84
N VAL A 441 -18.16 -29.38 13.42
CA VAL A 441 -16.73 -29.06 13.31
C VAL A 441 -16.18 -29.82 12.11
N ASP A 442 -16.21 -29.17 10.96
CA ASP A 442 -15.73 -29.67 9.69
C ASP A 442 -14.75 -28.68 9.04
N ARG A 443 -14.28 -28.99 7.84
CA ARG A 443 -13.37 -28.10 7.09
C ARG A 443 -14.00 -26.72 6.85
N GLU A 444 -15.31 -26.63 6.56
CA GLU A 444 -15.96 -25.33 6.36
C GLU A 444 -16.00 -24.51 7.65
N TRP A 445 -16.32 -25.14 8.79
CA TRP A 445 -16.27 -24.50 10.09
C TRP A 445 -14.87 -24.00 10.42
N PHE A 446 -13.85 -24.84 10.21
CA PHE A 446 -12.45 -24.49 10.47
C PHE A 446 -11.99 -23.30 9.60
N CYS A 447 -12.24 -23.35 8.30
CA CYS A 447 -11.94 -22.25 7.39
C CYS A 447 -12.75 -20.96 7.68
N ARG A 448 -13.91 -21.09 8.32
CA ARG A 448 -14.77 -19.96 8.65
C ARG A 448 -14.36 -19.26 9.93
N TRP A 449 -13.96 -20.03 10.95
CA TRP A 449 -13.72 -19.51 12.29
C TRP A 449 -12.24 -19.43 12.64
N VAL A 450 -11.45 -20.43 12.31
CA VAL A 450 -10.03 -20.46 12.66
C VAL A 450 -9.17 -19.76 11.59
N LEU A 451 -9.33 -20.12 10.32
CA LEU A 451 -8.58 -19.54 9.22
C LEU A 451 -9.29 -18.35 8.55
N GLY A 452 -10.54 -18.08 8.93
CA GLY A 452 -11.40 -17.16 8.20
C GLY A 452 -11.37 -15.72 8.70
N ARG A 453 -11.99 -14.87 7.90
CA ARG A 453 -12.08 -13.43 8.13
C ARG A 453 -12.67 -13.02 9.49
N ARG A 454 -13.54 -13.86 10.10
CA ARG A 454 -14.15 -13.53 11.38
C ARG A 454 -13.13 -13.34 12.49
N THR A 455 -12.19 -14.26 12.61
CA THR A 455 -11.14 -14.20 13.62
C THR A 455 -10.05 -13.21 13.21
N TRP A 456 -9.52 -13.36 11.99
CA TRP A 456 -8.35 -12.60 11.54
C TRP A 456 -8.64 -11.11 11.37
N LEU A 457 -9.78 -10.73 10.80
CA LEU A 457 -10.13 -9.32 10.67
C LEU A 457 -10.59 -8.71 12.00
N THR A 458 -11.21 -9.50 12.92
CA THR A 458 -11.51 -8.99 14.25
C THR A 458 -10.23 -8.67 15.02
N LEU A 459 -9.24 -9.57 14.99
CA LEU A 459 -7.92 -9.28 15.56
C LEU A 459 -7.27 -8.05 14.91
N GLY A 460 -7.38 -7.93 13.59
CA GLY A 460 -6.88 -6.77 12.84
C GLY A 460 -7.58 -5.47 13.21
N LEU A 461 -8.91 -5.47 13.38
CA LEU A 461 -9.65 -4.31 13.85
C LEU A 461 -9.27 -3.94 15.29
N MET A 462 -9.09 -4.93 16.17
CA MET A 462 -8.59 -4.69 17.52
C MET A 462 -7.17 -4.11 17.49
N PHE A 463 -6.29 -4.67 16.68
CA PHE A 463 -4.91 -4.20 16.53
C PHE A 463 -4.85 -2.75 16.03
N HIS A 464 -5.45 -2.46 14.87
CA HIS A 464 -5.43 -1.10 14.32
C HIS A 464 -6.26 -0.11 15.13
N GLY A 465 -7.35 -0.57 15.75
CA GLY A 465 -8.14 0.25 16.68
C GLY A 465 -7.31 0.68 17.90
N ASN A 466 -6.58 -0.24 18.52
CA ASN A 466 -5.66 0.09 19.61
C ASN A 466 -4.53 1.01 19.15
N LEU A 467 -3.93 0.76 17.98
CA LEU A 467 -2.92 1.67 17.43
C LEU A 467 -3.46 3.09 17.24
N ASN A 468 -4.70 3.24 16.75
CA ASN A 468 -5.32 4.54 16.57
C ASN A 468 -5.55 5.28 17.90
N VAL A 469 -5.87 4.55 18.96
CA VAL A 469 -6.06 5.11 20.31
C VAL A 469 -4.71 5.48 20.95
N MET A 470 -3.75 4.59 20.88
CA MET A 470 -2.49 4.71 21.65
C MET A 470 -1.40 5.51 20.92
N MET A 471 -1.41 5.50 19.59
CA MET A 471 -0.32 6.06 18.78
C MET A 471 -0.77 7.22 17.91
N ASN A 472 0.09 8.21 17.79
CA ASN A 472 -0.04 9.32 16.85
C ASN A 472 0.55 8.94 15.49
N ILE A 473 -0.19 8.17 14.71
CA ILE A 473 0.21 7.67 13.38
C ILE A 473 -0.79 8.06 12.27
N GLY A 474 -1.51 9.16 12.48
CA GLY A 474 -2.40 9.77 11.51
C GLY A 474 -3.45 8.81 10.94
N MET A 475 -3.61 8.86 9.62
CA MET A 475 -4.61 8.06 8.91
C MET A 475 -4.20 6.60 8.65
N PHE A 476 -3.04 6.15 9.16
CA PHE A 476 -2.58 4.78 8.93
C PHE A 476 -3.57 3.70 9.43
N PRO A 477 -4.05 3.72 10.69
CA PRO A 477 -5.00 2.71 11.14
C PRO A 477 -6.33 2.75 10.40
N PRO A 478 -6.99 3.90 10.18
CA PRO A 478 -8.22 3.95 9.41
C PRO A 478 -8.08 3.42 7.98
N VAL A 479 -7.00 3.76 7.26
CA VAL A 479 -6.81 3.27 5.89
C VAL A 479 -6.55 1.78 5.86
N MET A 480 -5.76 1.24 6.80
CA MET A 480 -5.55 -0.21 6.91
C MET A 480 -6.86 -0.95 7.21
N MET A 481 -7.69 -0.44 8.13
CA MET A 481 -9.01 -1.02 8.40
C MET A 481 -9.93 -0.94 7.17
N SER A 482 -9.83 0.11 6.35
CA SER A 482 -10.62 0.21 5.12
C SER A 482 -10.26 -0.85 4.09
N THR A 483 -9.01 -1.31 4.05
CA THR A 483 -8.60 -2.41 3.15
C THR A 483 -9.30 -3.73 3.47
N TYR A 484 -9.81 -3.91 4.68
CA TYR A 484 -10.55 -5.11 5.07
C TYR A 484 -11.89 -5.26 4.34
N PHE A 485 -12.40 -4.21 3.72
CA PHE A 485 -13.62 -4.28 2.91
C PHE A 485 -13.47 -5.22 1.71
N VAL A 486 -12.26 -5.46 1.23
CA VAL A 486 -12.02 -6.44 0.14
C VAL A 486 -12.33 -7.89 0.56
N TYR A 487 -12.39 -8.19 1.85
CA TYR A 487 -12.79 -9.51 2.38
C TYR A 487 -14.29 -9.66 2.58
N LEU A 488 -15.08 -8.60 2.40
CA LEU A 488 -16.53 -8.68 2.54
C LEU A 488 -17.16 -9.42 1.37
N HIS A 489 -18.24 -10.12 1.62
CA HIS A 489 -19.13 -10.66 0.59
C HIS A 489 -20.23 -9.65 0.27
N GLY A 490 -20.87 -9.79 -0.88
CA GLY A 490 -21.85 -8.83 -1.37
C GLY A 490 -22.96 -8.48 -0.39
N ASP A 491 -23.42 -9.44 0.41
CA ASP A 491 -24.46 -9.22 1.43
C ASP A 491 -23.99 -8.47 2.67
N ASP A 492 -22.70 -8.51 2.99
CA ASP A 492 -22.20 -7.92 4.23
C ASP A 492 -22.34 -6.38 4.23
N PRO A 493 -21.92 -5.64 3.18
CA PRO A 493 -22.15 -4.20 3.11
C PRO A 493 -23.65 -3.84 3.17
N ALA A 494 -24.50 -4.64 2.55
CA ALA A 494 -25.94 -4.43 2.58
C ALA A 494 -26.53 -4.67 3.99
N LYS A 495 -26.04 -5.66 4.72
CA LYS A 495 -26.43 -5.91 6.12
C LYS A 495 -25.99 -4.77 7.04
N ILE A 496 -24.77 -4.27 6.83
CA ILE A 496 -24.22 -3.12 7.56
C ILE A 496 -25.09 -1.87 7.30
N LEU A 497 -25.35 -1.57 6.03
CA LEU A 497 -26.18 -0.44 5.64
C LEU A 497 -27.60 -0.54 6.26
N ARG A 498 -28.20 -1.73 6.25
CA ARG A 498 -29.49 -1.99 6.85
C ARG A 498 -29.49 -1.83 8.37
N PHE A 499 -28.45 -2.29 9.05
CA PHE A 499 -28.30 -2.15 10.49
C PHE A 499 -28.32 -0.66 10.90
N PHE A 500 -27.55 0.16 10.22
CA PHE A 500 -27.54 1.61 10.44
C PHE A 500 -28.79 2.30 9.89
N GLY A 501 -29.23 1.93 8.71
CA GLY A 501 -30.37 2.54 8.03
C GLY A 501 -31.70 2.42 8.79
N LYS A 502 -31.92 1.32 9.52
CA LYS A 502 -33.06 1.15 10.42
C LYS A 502 -33.11 2.18 11.56
N ARG A 503 -31.95 2.68 11.97
CA ARG A 503 -31.78 3.59 13.10
C ARG A 503 -31.65 5.06 12.67
N MET A 504 -31.48 5.30 11.38
CA MET A 504 -31.30 6.67 10.88
C MET A 504 -32.63 7.41 10.79
N PRO A 505 -32.65 8.70 11.16
CA PRO A 505 -33.83 9.53 11.03
C PRO A 505 -34.36 9.59 9.59
N ARG A 506 -35.69 9.79 9.46
CA ARG A 506 -36.34 9.82 8.13
C ARG A 506 -35.88 10.99 7.25
N TRP A 507 -35.37 12.05 7.82
CA TRP A 507 -34.86 13.20 7.09
C TRP A 507 -33.53 12.97 6.39
N VAL A 508 -32.80 11.88 6.73
CA VAL A 508 -31.55 11.54 6.05
C VAL A 508 -31.90 11.05 4.63
N PRO A 509 -31.55 11.80 3.57
CA PRO A 509 -31.83 11.40 2.21
C PRO A 509 -31.00 10.18 1.84
N LEU A 510 -31.33 9.56 0.71
CA LEU A 510 -30.54 8.47 0.10
C LEU A 510 -30.65 7.08 0.74
N ILE A 511 -31.27 6.90 1.89
CA ILE A 511 -31.50 5.57 2.46
C ILE A 511 -32.81 5.02 1.90
N PRO A 512 -32.77 3.92 1.12
CA PRO A 512 -33.98 3.32 0.55
C PRO A 512 -34.94 2.88 1.65
N GLU A 513 -36.23 3.03 1.38
CA GLU A 513 -37.27 2.69 2.35
C GLU A 513 -37.27 1.22 2.76
N GLY A 514 -36.98 0.31 1.82
CA GLY A 514 -36.77 -1.10 2.11
C GLY A 514 -35.66 -1.38 3.11
N VAL A 515 -34.56 -0.58 3.07
CA VAL A 515 -33.48 -0.65 4.08
C VAL A 515 -34.00 -0.24 5.45
N ARG A 516 -34.83 0.81 5.52
CA ARG A 516 -35.45 1.30 6.76
C ARG A 516 -36.43 0.26 7.35
N ARG A 517 -37.21 -0.42 6.49
CA ARG A 517 -38.09 -1.50 6.90
C ARG A 517 -37.34 -2.80 7.25
N GLY A 518 -36.05 -2.88 6.93
CA GLY A 518 -35.24 -4.05 7.22
C GLY A 518 -35.45 -5.22 6.26
N GLU A 519 -35.94 -4.93 5.09
CA GLU A 519 -36.09 -5.94 4.02
C GLU A 519 -34.74 -6.59 3.69
N PRO A 520 -34.71 -7.88 3.31
CA PRO A 520 -33.47 -8.55 2.96
C PRO A 520 -32.76 -7.86 1.80
N PRO A 521 -31.42 -7.80 1.79
CA PRO A 521 -30.69 -7.22 0.67
C PRO A 521 -30.91 -8.07 -0.58
N LEU A 522 -31.22 -7.39 -1.69
CA LEU A 522 -31.34 -8.04 -2.98
C LEU A 522 -30.01 -8.58 -3.46
N PRO A 523 -30.00 -9.72 -4.16
CA PRO A 523 -28.82 -10.16 -4.86
C PRO A 523 -28.44 -9.14 -5.95
N ALA A 524 -27.15 -8.98 -6.21
CA ALA A 524 -26.66 -8.16 -7.30
C ALA A 524 -26.81 -8.90 -8.62
N GLU A 525 -28.02 -8.97 -9.15
CA GLU A 525 -28.33 -9.60 -10.44
C GLU A 525 -28.78 -8.58 -11.47
N ASP A 526 -28.21 -8.66 -12.65
CA ASP A 526 -28.71 -8.01 -13.84
C ASP A 526 -28.75 -8.98 -15.03
N ARG A 527 -29.18 -10.23 -14.76
CA ARG A 527 -29.19 -11.34 -15.74
C ARG A 527 -29.92 -11.00 -17.03
N ALA A 528 -30.91 -10.18 -16.93
CA ALA A 528 -31.75 -9.82 -18.06
C ALA A 528 -31.38 -8.46 -18.68
N LEU A 529 -30.48 -7.71 -18.11
CA LEU A 529 -29.97 -6.51 -18.77
C LEU A 529 -29.00 -6.93 -19.87
N PRO A 530 -29.04 -6.28 -21.06
CA PRO A 530 -28.07 -6.58 -22.11
C PRO A 530 -26.67 -6.45 -21.51
N HIS A 531 -25.98 -7.57 -21.45
CA HIS A 531 -24.65 -7.63 -20.93
C HIS A 531 -23.71 -6.94 -21.91
N HIS A 532 -23.32 -5.71 -21.63
CA HIS A 532 -22.16 -5.11 -22.30
C HIS A 532 -20.91 -5.98 -22.20
N PHE A 533 -20.91 -6.93 -21.29
CA PHE A 533 -19.90 -7.95 -21.14
C PHE A 533 -19.99 -9.10 -22.15
N ARG A 534 -21.14 -9.41 -22.73
CA ARG A 534 -21.21 -10.40 -23.82
C ARG A 534 -20.48 -9.87 -25.05
N ASP A 535 -20.64 -8.59 -25.35
CA ASP A 535 -19.96 -7.94 -26.47
C ASP A 535 -18.52 -7.54 -26.11
N ALA A 536 -18.24 -7.23 -24.84
CA ALA A 536 -16.89 -6.98 -24.33
C ALA A 536 -16.14 -8.27 -23.95
N GLN A 537 -16.75 -9.44 -24.09
CA GLN A 537 -16.08 -10.73 -23.83
C GLN A 537 -15.07 -11.09 -24.91
N ALA A 538 -15.20 -10.50 -26.08
CA ALA A 538 -14.13 -10.49 -27.06
C ALA A 538 -13.22 -9.31 -26.78
N LEU A 539 -11.93 -9.58 -26.71
CA LEU A 539 -10.95 -8.50 -26.73
C LEU A 539 -11.17 -7.69 -28.00
N PRO A 540 -11.33 -6.36 -27.86
CA PRO A 540 -11.39 -5.53 -29.05
C PRO A 540 -10.10 -5.73 -29.84
N GLU A 541 -10.20 -5.82 -31.12
CA GLU A 541 -9.10 -6.02 -32.06
C GLU A 541 -7.99 -4.96 -31.84
N TRP A 542 -8.37 -3.72 -31.57
CA TRP A 542 -7.42 -2.64 -31.25
C TRP A 542 -6.59 -2.92 -30.00
N LEU A 543 -7.15 -3.57 -28.98
CA LEU A 543 -6.42 -3.92 -27.76
C LEU A 543 -5.37 -5.00 -28.03
N MET A 544 -5.68 -5.96 -28.90
CA MET A 544 -4.72 -6.96 -29.35
C MET A 544 -3.54 -6.31 -30.08
N PHE A 545 -3.81 -5.34 -30.95
CA PHE A 545 -2.76 -4.59 -31.63
C PHE A 545 -1.96 -3.72 -30.65
N ALA A 546 -2.62 -3.10 -29.67
CA ALA A 546 -1.94 -2.32 -28.63
C ALA A 546 -0.98 -3.19 -27.79
N LEU A 547 -1.41 -4.38 -27.39
CA LEU A 547 -0.57 -5.32 -26.61
C LEU A 547 0.60 -5.85 -27.45
N LEU A 548 0.38 -6.09 -28.73
CA LEU A 548 1.44 -6.46 -29.65
C LEU A 548 2.44 -5.32 -29.83
N ALA A 549 1.96 -4.08 -29.97
CA ALA A 549 2.81 -2.91 -30.07
C ALA A 549 3.66 -2.73 -28.79
N VAL A 550 3.09 -3.00 -27.60
CA VAL A 550 3.83 -3.01 -26.32
C VAL A 550 4.90 -4.10 -26.32
N ALA A 551 4.57 -5.33 -26.76
CA ALA A 551 5.54 -6.42 -26.83
C ALA A 551 6.71 -6.09 -27.75
N LEU A 552 6.41 -5.52 -28.89
CA LEU A 552 7.40 -5.16 -29.92
C LEU A 552 8.20 -3.92 -29.50
N GLY A 553 7.56 -2.94 -28.92
CA GLY A 553 8.24 -1.81 -28.27
C GLY A 553 9.22 -2.31 -27.20
N GLY A 554 8.85 -3.36 -26.46
CA GLY A 554 9.73 -4.02 -25.50
C GLY A 554 10.97 -4.64 -26.16
N VAL A 555 10.80 -5.33 -27.28
CA VAL A 555 11.94 -5.87 -28.05
C VAL A 555 12.86 -4.75 -28.51
N LEU A 556 12.31 -3.67 -29.08
CA LEU A 556 13.09 -2.53 -29.57
C LEU A 556 13.87 -1.83 -28.44
N VAL A 557 13.21 -1.65 -27.29
CA VAL A 557 13.84 -1.06 -26.09
C VAL A 557 14.94 -1.99 -25.53
N ALA A 558 14.73 -3.30 -25.54
CA ALA A 558 15.76 -4.28 -25.15
C ALA A 558 16.97 -4.21 -26.09
N VAL A 559 16.73 -4.21 -27.41
CA VAL A 559 17.78 -4.07 -28.44
C VAL A 559 18.54 -2.76 -28.29
N ALA A 560 17.85 -1.66 -27.96
CA ALA A 560 18.48 -0.36 -27.69
C ALA A 560 19.28 -0.30 -26.37
N GLY A 561 19.40 -1.40 -25.64
CA GLY A 561 20.23 -1.54 -24.46
C GLY A 561 19.59 -1.15 -23.12
N SER A 562 18.29 -0.86 -23.10
CA SER A 562 17.51 -0.69 -21.85
C SER A 562 16.88 -2.03 -21.45
N TRP A 563 17.72 -2.99 -21.13
CA TRP A 563 17.33 -4.39 -20.91
C TRP A 563 16.16 -4.56 -19.93
N HIS A 564 16.17 -3.87 -18.80
CA HIS A 564 15.14 -4.05 -17.77
C HIS A 564 13.76 -3.60 -18.28
N PHE A 565 13.69 -2.44 -18.90
CA PHE A 565 12.44 -1.91 -19.43
C PHE A 565 11.94 -2.76 -20.61
N GLY A 566 12.86 -3.12 -21.50
CA GLY A 566 12.57 -3.96 -22.65
C GLY A 566 12.07 -5.34 -22.27
N TRP A 567 12.72 -6.01 -21.34
CA TRP A 567 12.31 -7.33 -20.85
C TRP A 567 10.95 -7.29 -20.14
N THR A 568 10.67 -6.25 -19.35
CA THR A 568 9.36 -6.09 -18.71
C THR A 568 8.25 -5.93 -19.73
N ALA A 569 8.43 -5.04 -20.70
CA ALA A 569 7.45 -4.82 -21.77
C ALA A 569 7.28 -6.04 -22.67
N LEU A 570 8.37 -6.73 -23.02
CA LEU A 570 8.35 -7.99 -23.77
C LEU A 570 7.66 -9.10 -22.97
N GLY A 571 7.98 -9.25 -21.69
CA GLY A 571 7.39 -10.24 -20.81
C GLY A 571 5.88 -10.07 -20.72
N ILE A 572 5.41 -8.86 -20.43
CA ILE A 572 3.98 -8.56 -20.34
C ILE A 572 3.31 -8.74 -21.71
N GLY A 573 3.74 -8.00 -22.70
CA GLY A 573 3.11 -7.98 -24.03
C GLY A 573 3.24 -9.33 -24.72
N GLY A 574 4.41 -9.95 -24.69
CA GLY A 574 4.67 -11.26 -25.29
C GLY A 574 3.87 -12.38 -24.63
N THR A 575 3.82 -12.41 -23.30
CA THR A 575 3.00 -13.38 -22.55
C THR A 575 1.52 -13.22 -22.93
N LEU A 576 1.00 -12.02 -22.98
CA LEU A 576 -0.36 -11.73 -23.35
C LEU A 576 -0.68 -12.15 -24.81
N VAL A 577 0.24 -11.91 -25.73
CA VAL A 577 0.12 -12.32 -27.15
C VAL A 577 0.15 -13.85 -27.28
N VAL A 578 1.11 -14.52 -26.66
CA VAL A 578 1.24 -16.00 -26.68
C VAL A 578 0.00 -16.66 -26.11
N PHE A 579 -0.48 -16.18 -24.97
CA PHE A 579 -1.69 -16.72 -24.37
C PHE A 579 -2.93 -16.51 -25.21
N THR A 580 -3.05 -15.36 -25.87
CA THR A 580 -4.18 -15.09 -26.76
C THR A 580 -4.15 -16.03 -27.95
N TYR A 581 -2.99 -16.26 -28.52
CA TYR A 581 -2.77 -17.23 -29.58
C TYR A 581 -3.16 -18.65 -29.16
N ALA A 582 -2.64 -19.11 -28.03
CA ALA A 582 -2.85 -20.47 -27.53
C ALA A 582 -4.33 -20.81 -27.25
N GLN A 583 -5.20 -19.81 -27.09
CA GLN A 583 -6.63 -20.04 -26.83
C GLN A 583 -7.52 -19.95 -28.07
N GLY A 584 -6.96 -19.79 -29.25
CA GLY A 584 -7.72 -19.84 -30.50
C GLY A 584 -8.79 -18.75 -30.64
N HIS A 585 -8.57 -17.57 -30.09
CA HIS A 585 -9.55 -16.47 -30.07
C HIS A 585 -9.39 -15.44 -31.19
N ALA A 586 -8.84 -15.86 -32.29
CA ALA A 586 -8.98 -15.09 -33.50
C ALA A 586 -10.45 -15.13 -33.97
N ARG A 587 -11.21 -14.07 -33.78
CA ARG A 587 -12.49 -13.86 -34.49
C ARG A 587 -12.30 -13.77 -36.02
N SER A 588 -11.07 -13.54 -36.44
CA SER A 588 -10.70 -13.46 -37.85
C SER A 588 -9.67 -14.55 -38.16
N LYS A 589 -9.93 -15.33 -39.21
CA LYS A 589 -8.97 -16.31 -39.76
C LYS A 589 -7.61 -15.68 -40.12
N MET A 590 -7.57 -14.35 -40.23
CA MET A 590 -6.42 -13.56 -40.62
C MET A 590 -5.72 -12.87 -39.43
N LEU A 591 -6.22 -13.00 -38.18
CA LEU A 591 -5.62 -12.31 -37.05
C LEU A 591 -4.19 -12.74 -36.81
N VAL A 592 -3.91 -14.04 -36.81
CA VAL A 592 -2.57 -14.58 -36.56
C VAL A 592 -1.58 -14.20 -37.66
N PRO A 593 -1.92 -14.38 -38.97
CA PRO A 593 -1.06 -13.88 -40.04
C PRO A 593 -0.81 -12.37 -39.99
N ARG A 594 -1.82 -11.57 -39.63
CA ARG A 594 -1.65 -10.11 -39.45
C ARG A 594 -0.65 -9.80 -38.33
N LEU A 595 -0.79 -10.50 -37.19
CA LEU A 595 0.10 -10.36 -36.04
C LEU A 595 1.54 -10.73 -36.37
N LEU A 596 1.74 -11.83 -37.10
CA LEU A 596 3.07 -12.26 -37.54
C LEU A 596 3.70 -11.30 -38.56
N ALA A 597 2.92 -10.81 -39.51
CA ALA A 597 3.40 -9.82 -40.50
C ALA A 597 3.78 -8.49 -39.81
N LEU A 598 2.98 -8.06 -38.86
CA LEU A 598 3.27 -6.88 -38.04
C LEU A 598 4.54 -7.09 -37.22
N LEU A 599 4.70 -8.25 -36.55
CA LEU A 599 5.88 -8.65 -35.80
C LEU A 599 7.13 -8.57 -36.65
N GLY A 600 7.10 -9.19 -37.84
CA GLY A 600 8.20 -9.16 -38.76
C GLY A 600 8.55 -7.75 -39.25
N GLY A 601 7.55 -6.94 -39.59
CA GLY A 601 7.74 -5.56 -40.04
C GLY A 601 8.32 -4.65 -38.98
N LEU A 602 7.86 -4.76 -37.76
CA LEU A 602 8.34 -3.98 -36.64
C LEU A 602 9.72 -4.43 -36.13
N ALA A 603 10.00 -5.73 -36.18
CA ALA A 603 11.34 -6.25 -35.89
C ALA A 603 12.37 -5.75 -36.90
N ALA A 604 12.02 -5.76 -38.20
CA ALA A 604 12.87 -5.22 -39.25
C ALA A 604 13.08 -3.69 -39.08
N LEU A 605 12.04 -2.96 -38.71
CA LEU A 605 12.13 -1.52 -38.48
C LEU A 605 12.94 -1.21 -37.22
N GLY A 606 12.80 -2.00 -36.16
CA GLY A 606 13.59 -1.88 -34.94
C GLY A 606 15.07 -2.13 -35.18
N TRP A 607 15.39 -3.13 -36.05
CA TRP A 607 16.74 -3.40 -36.46
C TRP A 607 17.33 -2.22 -37.24
N LEU A 608 16.59 -1.66 -38.18
CA LEU A 608 17.00 -0.48 -38.94
C LEU A 608 17.26 0.74 -38.06
N LEU A 609 16.43 0.97 -37.06
CA LEU A 609 16.55 2.09 -36.12
C LEU A 609 17.72 1.89 -35.11
N SER A 610 18.05 0.62 -34.76
CA SER A 610 19.16 0.31 -33.87
C SER A 610 20.52 0.60 -34.50
N LEU A 611 20.61 0.74 -35.81
CA LEU A 611 21.85 1.09 -36.55
C LEU A 611 22.29 2.54 -36.32
N ASN A 612 21.42 3.42 -35.81
CA ASN A 612 21.70 4.85 -35.65
C ASN A 612 22.12 5.30 -34.21
N GLY A 613 22.44 4.37 -33.33
CA GLY A 613 23.27 4.63 -32.13
C GLY A 613 22.68 5.41 -30.97
N GLU A 614 21.53 6.07 -31.03
CA GLU A 614 20.94 6.81 -29.91
C GLU A 614 19.73 6.10 -29.27
N ARG A 615 19.94 5.61 -28.04
CA ARG A 615 18.94 4.82 -27.28
C ARG A 615 17.58 5.50 -27.14
N TRP A 616 17.56 6.82 -26.91
CA TRP A 616 16.32 7.58 -26.70
C TRP A 616 15.55 7.84 -27.98
N THR A 617 16.25 8.00 -29.07
CA THR A 617 15.65 8.18 -30.41
C THR A 617 14.93 6.89 -30.83
N ALA A 618 15.50 5.73 -30.54
CA ALA A 618 14.86 4.43 -30.79
C ALA A 618 13.58 4.23 -29.96
N ILE A 619 13.55 4.64 -28.69
CA ILE A 619 12.35 4.56 -27.85
C ILE A 619 11.25 5.49 -28.36
N ARG A 620 11.59 6.72 -28.68
CA ARG A 620 10.63 7.71 -29.23
C ARG A 620 10.05 7.23 -30.55
N ALA A 621 10.90 6.72 -31.44
CA ALA A 621 10.49 6.14 -32.70
C ALA A 621 9.58 4.91 -32.49
N ALA A 622 9.92 4.02 -31.55
CA ALA A 622 9.11 2.83 -31.23
C ALA A 622 7.71 3.22 -30.72
N VAL A 623 7.61 4.19 -29.82
CA VAL A 623 6.32 4.69 -29.31
C VAL A 623 5.51 5.36 -30.42
N LEU A 624 6.14 6.23 -31.22
CA LEU A 624 5.49 6.91 -32.32
C LEU A 624 5.01 5.90 -33.37
N ILE A 625 5.84 4.94 -33.74
CA ILE A 625 5.51 3.87 -34.71
C ILE A 625 4.40 2.97 -34.14
N ALA A 626 4.42 2.65 -32.86
CA ALA A 626 3.35 1.88 -32.23
C ALA A 626 2.01 2.63 -32.33
N VAL A 627 1.98 3.91 -32.01
CA VAL A 627 0.77 4.74 -32.07
C VAL A 627 0.31 4.94 -33.52
N VAL A 628 1.21 5.36 -34.41
CA VAL A 628 0.90 5.54 -35.83
C VAL A 628 0.60 4.21 -36.50
N GLY A 629 1.34 3.16 -36.16
CA GLY A 629 1.13 1.80 -36.67
C GLY A 629 -0.25 1.24 -36.33
N ILE A 630 -0.80 1.50 -35.17
CA ILE A 630 -2.17 1.11 -34.78
C ILE A 630 -3.18 1.79 -35.72
N PHE A 631 -3.03 3.08 -36.02
CA PHE A 631 -3.90 3.82 -36.91
C PHE A 631 -3.76 3.38 -38.38
N VAL A 632 -2.54 3.21 -38.84
CA VAL A 632 -2.23 2.82 -40.22
C VAL A 632 -2.69 1.37 -40.48
N LEU A 633 -2.43 0.45 -39.58
CA LEU A 633 -2.81 -0.95 -39.69
C LEU A 633 -4.33 -1.14 -39.65
N ARG A 634 -5.05 -0.35 -38.87
CA ARG A 634 -6.51 -0.38 -38.87
C ARG A 634 -7.10 -0.02 -40.26
N LYS A 635 -6.45 0.88 -40.99
CA LYS A 635 -6.86 1.23 -42.36
C LYS A 635 -6.28 0.26 -43.42
N LEU A 636 -5.09 -0.28 -43.18
CA LEU A 636 -4.43 -1.20 -44.11
C LEU A 636 -4.82 -2.66 -43.92
N ALA A 637 -5.47 -3.01 -42.80
CA ALA A 637 -5.85 -4.39 -42.50
C ALA A 637 -6.57 -5.10 -43.68
N PRO A 638 -7.53 -4.50 -44.36
CA PRO A 638 -8.19 -5.15 -45.53
C PRO A 638 -7.26 -5.38 -46.73
N ALA A 639 -6.25 -4.54 -46.90
CA ALA A 639 -5.27 -4.69 -47.99
C ALA A 639 -4.23 -5.75 -47.58
N LEU A 640 -3.81 -5.78 -46.33
CA LEU A 640 -2.92 -6.79 -45.75
C LEU A 640 -3.57 -8.17 -45.79
N ASP A 641 -4.87 -8.28 -45.48
CA ASP A 641 -5.63 -9.53 -45.58
C ASP A 641 -5.65 -10.08 -47.00
N ARG A 642 -5.87 -9.24 -47.96
CA ARG A 642 -5.85 -9.63 -49.38
C ARG A 642 -4.45 -10.10 -49.81
N ALA A 643 -3.41 -9.39 -49.39
CA ALA A 643 -2.03 -9.77 -49.67
C ALA A 643 -1.66 -11.11 -49.02
N LEU A 644 -2.02 -11.34 -47.78
CA LEU A 644 -1.75 -12.59 -47.05
C LEU A 644 -2.56 -13.75 -47.64
N ALA A 645 -3.80 -13.54 -48.02
CA ALA A 645 -4.64 -14.54 -48.69
C ALA A 645 -4.06 -14.93 -50.06
N ASN A 646 -3.54 -13.95 -50.82
CA ASN A 646 -2.88 -14.19 -52.11
C ASN A 646 -1.57 -14.99 -51.95
N LEU A 647 -0.92 -14.92 -50.78
CA LEU A 647 0.26 -15.71 -50.43
C LEU A 647 -0.10 -17.10 -49.90
N GLY A 648 -1.38 -17.48 -49.87
CA GLY A 648 -1.83 -18.74 -49.32
C GLY A 648 -1.70 -18.84 -47.77
N VAL A 649 -1.44 -17.73 -47.11
CA VAL A 649 -1.29 -17.66 -45.65
C VAL A 649 -2.69 -17.40 -45.08
N GLY A 650 -3.41 -18.46 -44.81
CA GLY A 650 -4.68 -18.41 -44.08
C GLY A 650 -4.68 -19.41 -42.94
N TRP A 651 -4.95 -18.95 -41.74
CA TRP A 651 -5.11 -19.83 -40.57
C TRP A 651 -6.62 -20.11 -40.39
N THR A 652 -7.00 -21.37 -40.44
CA THR A 652 -8.37 -21.78 -40.05
C THR A 652 -8.52 -21.70 -38.56
N ALA A 653 -8.99 -20.57 -38.06
CA ALA A 653 -9.54 -20.56 -36.71
C ALA A 653 -10.79 -21.43 -36.72
N THR A 654 -10.81 -22.50 -35.95
CA THR A 654 -12.05 -23.17 -35.58
C THR A 654 -12.97 -22.12 -34.98
N ASP A 655 -14.16 -21.91 -35.53
CA ASP A 655 -15.17 -21.08 -34.92
C ASP A 655 -15.29 -21.52 -33.46
N ALA A 656 -14.87 -20.67 -32.55
CA ALA A 656 -15.09 -20.94 -31.13
C ALA A 656 -16.61 -21.11 -31.01
N PRO A 657 -17.11 -22.24 -30.47
CA PRO A 657 -18.55 -22.43 -30.32
C PRO A 657 -19.06 -21.17 -29.59
N ALA A 658 -20.10 -20.56 -30.17
CA ALA A 658 -20.79 -19.42 -29.60
C ALA A 658 -20.92 -19.71 -28.11
N ALA A 659 -20.39 -18.86 -27.26
CA ALA A 659 -20.20 -19.15 -25.84
C ALA A 659 -21.46 -19.84 -25.33
N ALA A 660 -21.35 -21.16 -25.17
CA ALA A 660 -22.50 -21.94 -24.73
C ALA A 660 -22.94 -21.22 -23.46
N THR A 661 -24.16 -20.72 -23.46
CA THR A 661 -24.78 -20.17 -22.28
C THR A 661 -24.82 -21.32 -21.31
N LEU A 662 -23.74 -21.49 -20.53
CA LEU A 662 -23.71 -22.45 -19.46
C LEU A 662 -24.97 -22.17 -18.63
N PRO A 663 -25.85 -23.15 -18.44
CA PRO A 663 -26.99 -22.95 -17.60
C PRO A 663 -26.48 -22.38 -16.27
N LEU A 664 -27.01 -21.26 -15.86
CA LEU A 664 -26.63 -20.59 -14.60
C LEU A 664 -26.91 -21.47 -13.38
N THR A 665 -27.72 -22.51 -13.59
CA THR A 665 -28.06 -23.54 -12.63
C THR A 665 -27.65 -24.90 -13.17
N ASP A 666 -26.90 -25.68 -12.40
CA ASP A 666 -26.83 -27.12 -12.64
C ASP A 666 -28.22 -27.69 -12.42
N PRO A 667 -28.79 -28.48 -13.34
CA PRO A 667 -30.08 -29.15 -13.14
C PRO A 667 -30.02 -29.97 -11.86
N GLY A 668 -30.88 -29.65 -10.89
CA GLY A 668 -30.99 -30.36 -9.61
C GLY A 668 -30.15 -29.82 -8.44
N LYS A 669 -29.52 -28.61 -8.56
CA LYS A 669 -28.83 -27.96 -7.47
C LYS A 669 -29.28 -26.51 -7.32
N ASP A 670 -29.55 -26.09 -6.07
CA ASP A 670 -29.92 -24.69 -5.74
C ASP A 670 -28.77 -23.68 -5.88
N HIS A 671 -27.55 -24.13 -6.23
CA HIS A 671 -26.39 -23.27 -6.36
C HIS A 671 -26.26 -22.71 -7.78
N VAL A 672 -26.40 -21.39 -7.88
CA VAL A 672 -26.21 -20.65 -9.12
C VAL A 672 -24.75 -20.29 -9.29
N ARG A 673 -24.09 -20.83 -10.32
CA ARG A 673 -22.71 -20.49 -10.63
C ARG A 673 -22.59 -19.08 -11.18
N ALA A 674 -21.61 -18.33 -10.65
CA ALA A 674 -21.31 -17.00 -11.18
C ALA A 674 -20.87 -17.07 -12.65
N PRO A 675 -21.36 -16.14 -13.51
CA PRO A 675 -20.97 -16.10 -14.92
C PRO A 675 -19.52 -15.70 -15.10
N TRP A 676 -18.91 -16.09 -16.23
CA TRP A 676 -17.58 -15.65 -16.61
C TRP A 676 -17.53 -14.14 -16.86
N ALA A 677 -16.51 -13.48 -16.36
CA ALA A 677 -16.29 -12.04 -16.57
C ALA A 677 -15.82 -11.70 -17.99
N TYR A 678 -15.16 -12.66 -18.62
CA TYR A 678 -14.54 -12.49 -19.93
C TYR A 678 -14.76 -13.73 -20.80
N GLY A 679 -14.71 -13.53 -22.10
CA GLY A 679 -14.55 -14.62 -23.05
C GLY A 679 -13.19 -15.32 -22.86
N PRO A 680 -12.99 -16.46 -23.50
CA PRO A 680 -11.78 -17.27 -23.26
C PRO A 680 -10.45 -16.53 -23.48
N GLY A 681 -10.30 -15.69 -24.54
CA GLY A 681 -9.09 -14.89 -24.75
C GLY A 681 -8.84 -13.85 -23.65
N GLY A 682 -9.93 -13.14 -23.24
CA GLY A 682 -9.85 -12.22 -22.11
C GLY A 682 -9.47 -12.91 -20.81
N ARG A 683 -9.94 -14.14 -20.58
CA ARG A 683 -9.57 -14.93 -19.41
C ARG A 683 -8.09 -15.24 -19.37
N VAL A 684 -7.49 -15.53 -20.52
CA VAL A 684 -6.05 -15.83 -20.59
C VAL A 684 -5.22 -14.58 -20.39
N LEU A 685 -5.57 -13.48 -21.03
CA LEU A 685 -4.88 -12.20 -20.89
C LEU A 685 -4.89 -11.72 -19.42
N ILE A 686 -6.07 -11.67 -18.84
CA ILE A 686 -6.20 -11.25 -17.44
C ILE A 686 -5.53 -12.25 -16.50
N GLY A 687 -5.63 -13.56 -16.79
CA GLY A 687 -4.94 -14.61 -16.03
C GLY A 687 -3.42 -14.43 -16.07
N GLY A 688 -2.85 -14.17 -17.24
CA GLY A 688 -1.42 -13.88 -17.40
C GLY A 688 -1.00 -12.63 -16.63
N MET A 689 -1.78 -11.55 -16.71
CA MET A 689 -1.54 -10.32 -15.94
C MET A 689 -1.60 -10.56 -14.43
N ILE A 690 -2.55 -11.36 -13.94
CA ILE A 690 -2.68 -11.73 -12.52
C ILE A 690 -1.42 -12.47 -12.06
N VAL A 691 -0.99 -13.49 -12.80
CA VAL A 691 0.21 -14.26 -12.47
C VAL A 691 1.44 -13.36 -12.46
N TRP A 692 1.59 -12.50 -13.47
CA TRP A 692 2.70 -11.55 -13.54
C TRP A 692 2.72 -10.62 -12.33
N HIS A 693 1.56 -10.01 -12.01
CA HIS A 693 1.47 -9.06 -10.90
C HIS A 693 1.72 -9.73 -9.54
N ILE A 694 1.15 -10.90 -9.28
CA ILE A 694 1.40 -11.65 -8.03
C ILE A 694 2.88 -12.02 -7.90
N THR A 695 3.50 -12.49 -8.99
CA THR A 695 4.94 -12.82 -9.00
C THR A 695 5.78 -11.58 -8.75
N ALA A 696 5.45 -10.46 -9.40
CA ALA A 696 6.12 -9.19 -9.19
C ALA A 696 6.08 -8.74 -7.73
N VAL A 697 4.90 -8.76 -7.10
CA VAL A 697 4.73 -8.41 -5.69
C VAL A 697 5.47 -9.39 -4.77
N ALA A 698 5.39 -10.69 -5.04
CA ALA A 698 6.07 -11.71 -4.25
C ALA A 698 7.61 -11.54 -4.27
N VAL A 699 8.19 -11.35 -5.47
CA VAL A 699 9.63 -11.10 -5.63
C VAL A 699 10.03 -9.78 -4.97
N TRP A 700 9.21 -8.73 -5.11
CA TRP A 700 9.48 -7.43 -4.53
C TRP A 700 9.51 -7.44 -3.00
N LEU A 701 8.61 -8.21 -2.40
CA LEU A 701 8.49 -8.38 -0.95
C LEU A 701 9.39 -9.48 -0.36
N MET A 702 10.28 -10.09 -1.13
CA MET A 702 11.29 -10.97 -0.55
C MET A 702 12.19 -10.18 0.41
N PRO A 703 12.53 -10.71 1.58
CA PRO A 703 13.42 -10.05 2.53
C PRO A 703 14.83 -9.87 1.96
N ASP A 704 15.55 -8.88 2.43
CA ASP A 704 16.93 -8.61 2.04
C ASP A 704 17.86 -9.51 2.86
N LYS A 705 18.33 -10.59 2.23
CA LYS A 705 19.16 -11.62 2.83
C LYS A 705 20.27 -12.04 1.88
N ASP A 706 21.44 -12.28 2.39
CA ASP A 706 22.59 -12.73 1.59
C ASP A 706 22.33 -14.10 0.93
N VAL A 707 21.57 -14.97 1.59
CA VAL A 707 21.07 -16.24 1.00
C VAL A 707 20.08 -16.04 -0.16
N LEU A 708 19.62 -14.83 -0.41
CA LEU A 708 18.79 -14.44 -1.54
C LEU A 708 19.50 -13.39 -2.41
N HIS A 709 20.80 -13.48 -2.56
CA HIS A 709 21.63 -12.49 -3.26
C HIS A 709 21.12 -12.17 -4.67
N TRP A 710 20.60 -13.17 -5.40
CA TRP A 710 19.96 -13.02 -6.71
C TRP A 710 18.68 -12.18 -6.71
N ARG A 711 18.10 -11.86 -5.55
CA ARG A 711 16.83 -11.13 -5.40
C ARG A 711 16.85 -9.77 -6.10
N ASN A 712 17.95 -9.04 -6.03
CA ASN A 712 18.03 -7.70 -6.62
C ASN A 712 17.96 -7.76 -8.15
N GLU A 713 18.56 -8.76 -8.76
CA GLU A 713 18.45 -9.04 -10.20
C GLU A 713 17.01 -9.40 -10.57
N ALA A 714 16.39 -10.32 -9.82
CA ALA A 714 14.99 -10.69 -10.03
C ALA A 714 14.03 -9.49 -9.87
N LYS A 715 14.28 -8.61 -8.90
CA LYS A 715 13.49 -7.37 -8.73
C LYS A 715 13.58 -6.43 -9.92
N SER A 716 14.73 -6.37 -10.58
CA SER A 716 14.93 -5.48 -11.71
C SER A 716 13.95 -5.78 -12.86
N VAL A 717 13.58 -7.06 -13.04
CA VAL A 717 12.62 -7.51 -14.07
C VAL A 717 11.23 -6.92 -13.85
N PHE A 718 10.82 -6.76 -12.60
CA PHE A 718 9.47 -6.31 -12.23
C PHE A 718 9.40 -4.84 -11.84
N ARG A 719 10.54 -4.19 -11.68
CA ARG A 719 10.66 -2.83 -11.13
C ARG A 719 9.77 -1.83 -11.85
N GLU A 720 9.87 -1.74 -13.17
CA GLU A 720 9.11 -0.75 -13.95
C GLU A 720 7.60 -1.01 -13.86
N TRP A 721 7.19 -2.28 -13.91
CA TRP A 721 5.78 -2.64 -13.73
C TRP A 721 5.23 -2.12 -12.39
N LEU A 722 5.95 -2.37 -11.30
CA LEU A 722 5.51 -1.98 -9.96
C LEU A 722 5.52 -0.47 -9.77
N ILE A 723 6.53 0.22 -10.29
CA ILE A 723 6.63 1.68 -10.22
C ILE A 723 5.49 2.36 -11.00
N TYR A 724 5.22 1.93 -12.23
CA TYR A 724 4.15 2.53 -13.05
C TYR A 724 2.75 2.19 -12.54
N THR A 725 2.57 1.04 -11.92
CA THR A 725 1.31 0.70 -11.23
C THR A 725 1.22 1.29 -9.83
N SER A 726 2.28 1.94 -9.35
CA SER A 726 2.43 2.45 -7.98
C SER A 726 2.21 1.37 -6.90
N THR A 727 2.56 0.13 -7.24
CA THR A 727 2.48 -1.02 -6.33
C THR A 727 3.85 -1.45 -5.80
N ASP A 728 4.90 -0.68 -6.09
CA ASP A 728 6.18 -0.74 -5.41
C ASP A 728 5.98 -0.40 -3.93
N GLN A 729 6.44 -1.27 -3.02
CA GLN A 729 6.11 -1.18 -1.60
C GLN A 729 7.25 -1.66 -0.72
N SER A 730 7.37 -1.06 0.47
CA SER A 730 8.33 -1.46 1.50
C SER A 730 7.69 -1.27 2.88
N TRP A 731 7.70 -2.30 3.69
CA TRP A 731 6.95 -2.37 4.95
C TRP A 731 7.84 -2.69 6.15
N GLY A 732 9.05 -2.17 6.18
CA GLY A 732 10.01 -2.39 7.26
C GLY A 732 9.72 -1.61 8.56
N MET A 733 8.46 -1.30 8.88
CA MET A 733 8.09 -0.58 10.09
C MET A 733 8.48 -1.34 11.34
N PHE A 734 9.33 -0.73 12.19
CA PHE A 734 9.90 -1.33 13.40
C PHE A 734 10.72 -2.61 13.18
N ALA A 735 11.17 -2.81 11.94
CA ALA A 735 12.01 -3.93 11.57
C ALA A 735 13.50 -3.49 11.46
N PRO A 736 14.45 -4.36 11.77
CA PRO A 736 14.26 -5.64 12.49
C PRO A 736 13.92 -5.45 13.96
N ASN A 737 14.18 -4.25 14.52
CA ASN A 737 13.85 -3.83 15.89
C ASN A 737 13.32 -2.39 15.89
N PRO A 738 12.40 -2.04 16.80
CA PRO A 738 12.04 -0.65 17.03
C PRO A 738 13.25 0.15 17.54
N PRO A 739 13.35 1.44 17.21
CA PRO A 739 14.37 2.32 17.77
C PRO A 739 14.30 2.39 19.29
N ARG A 740 15.47 2.45 19.92
CA ARG A 740 15.60 2.52 21.40
C ARG A 740 16.00 3.90 21.91
N HIS A 741 16.06 4.88 21.02
CA HIS A 741 16.41 6.26 21.32
C HIS A 741 15.32 7.19 20.81
N ASN A 742 14.99 8.16 21.63
CA ASN A 742 14.22 9.31 21.19
C ASN A 742 15.17 10.34 20.60
N VAL A 743 14.75 10.95 19.48
CA VAL A 743 15.54 11.92 18.73
C VAL A 743 14.71 13.17 18.49
N LEU A 744 15.22 14.30 18.93
CA LEU A 744 14.60 15.61 18.80
C LEU A 744 15.50 16.52 17.98
N MET A 745 14.88 17.45 17.25
CA MET A 745 15.59 18.48 16.50
C MET A 745 15.48 19.82 17.20
N ARG A 746 16.59 20.54 17.22
CA ARG A 746 16.63 21.94 17.54
C ARG A 746 17.28 22.70 16.39
N ALA A 747 16.65 23.78 15.96
CA ALA A 747 17.14 24.63 14.90
C ALA A 747 17.40 26.03 15.46
N VAL A 748 18.61 26.54 15.29
CA VAL A 748 19.03 27.83 15.81
C VAL A 748 19.47 28.71 14.64
N VAL A 749 18.90 29.89 14.53
CA VAL A 749 19.33 30.93 13.60
C VAL A 749 20.24 31.89 14.36
N ILE A 750 21.33 32.24 13.72
CA ILE A 750 22.28 33.24 14.22
C ILE A 750 22.16 34.44 13.31
N ASP A 751 21.69 35.57 13.84
CA ASP A 751 21.49 36.81 13.09
C ASP A 751 22.82 37.55 12.83
N GLN A 752 22.74 38.73 12.23
CA GLN A 752 23.91 39.53 11.92
C GLN A 752 24.62 40.11 13.18
N ASN A 753 23.90 40.18 14.28
CA ASN A 753 24.42 40.64 15.58
C ASN A 753 24.98 39.50 16.44
N ASP A 754 25.12 38.29 15.89
CA ASP A 754 25.51 37.08 16.59
C ASP A 754 24.49 36.63 17.69
N GLU A 755 23.27 37.17 17.70
CA GLU A 755 22.19 36.69 18.57
C GLU A 755 21.67 35.34 18.06
N LYS A 756 21.36 34.46 19.00
CA LYS A 756 20.88 33.11 18.73
C LYS A 756 19.37 33.00 18.95
N TRP A 757 18.66 32.65 17.90
CA TRP A 757 17.20 32.46 17.87
C TRP A 757 16.84 31.00 17.70
N ASP A 758 16.09 30.42 18.65
CA ASP A 758 15.63 29.05 18.59
C ASP A 758 14.36 29.00 17.72
N MET A 759 14.51 28.61 16.46
CA MET A 759 13.44 28.64 15.45
C MET A 759 12.44 27.50 15.63
N ARG A 760 12.95 26.37 15.94
CA ARG A 760 12.16 25.15 16.19
C ARG A 760 12.89 24.26 17.17
N THR A 761 12.24 23.99 18.26
CA THR A 761 12.73 23.01 19.21
C THR A 761 11.64 22.00 19.53
N ASP A 762 12.01 20.72 19.49
CA ASP A 762 11.11 19.62 19.84
C ASP A 762 11.14 19.31 21.35
N VAL A 763 11.93 20.04 22.13
CA VAL A 763 12.09 19.79 23.56
C VAL A 763 10.78 19.85 24.34
N TYR A 764 9.80 20.59 23.81
CA TYR A 764 8.46 20.69 24.37
C TYR A 764 7.45 19.68 23.81
N ALA A 765 7.88 18.76 22.96
CA ALA A 765 6.96 17.74 22.44
C ALA A 765 6.21 16.97 23.54
N PRO A 766 6.84 16.64 24.69
CA PRO A 766 6.14 16.03 25.83
C PRO A 766 5.02 16.91 26.43
N GLU A 767 5.16 18.22 26.44
CA GLU A 767 4.15 19.13 27.01
C GLU A 767 2.85 19.17 26.21
N ARG A 768 2.87 18.71 24.96
CA ARG A 768 1.68 18.67 24.08
C ARG A 768 0.85 17.43 24.25
N LYS A 769 1.18 16.55 25.16
CA LYS A 769 0.42 15.32 25.41
C LYS A 769 -0.73 15.57 26.38
N PRO A 770 -1.87 14.89 26.22
CA PRO A 770 -2.20 13.95 25.15
C PRO A 770 -2.53 14.64 23.81
N ILE A 771 -2.14 14.01 22.71
CA ILE A 771 -2.45 14.53 21.37
C ILE A 771 -3.91 14.16 21.02
N PRO A 772 -4.76 15.11 20.61
CA PRO A 772 -6.13 14.83 20.16
C PRO A 772 -6.14 13.85 18.97
N TRP A 773 -7.17 13.01 18.86
CA TRP A 773 -7.29 12.01 17.82
C TRP A 773 -7.39 12.58 16.40
N ILE A 774 -7.98 13.78 16.30
CA ILE A 774 -8.13 14.48 15.02
C ILE A 774 -6.87 15.20 14.57
N TRP A 775 -5.85 15.26 15.43
CA TRP A 775 -4.61 15.95 15.12
C TRP A 775 -3.44 14.96 15.05
N ASN A 776 -2.60 15.15 14.04
CA ASN A 776 -1.39 14.36 13.81
C ASN A 776 -0.17 15.30 13.84
N ASP A 777 0.73 15.07 14.76
CA ASP A 777 1.97 15.86 14.85
C ASP A 777 2.96 15.46 13.76
N ARG A 778 2.64 15.84 12.52
CA ARG A 778 3.48 15.56 11.34
C ARG A 778 4.84 16.25 11.43
N MET A 779 4.88 17.46 11.96
CA MET A 779 6.12 18.22 12.04
C MET A 779 7.17 17.52 12.89
N ARG A 780 6.76 16.97 14.03
CA ARG A 780 7.66 16.22 14.90
C ARG A 780 8.30 15.02 14.19
N LYS A 781 7.53 14.34 13.34
CA LYS A 781 8.01 13.21 12.54
C LYS A 781 8.93 13.64 11.39
N MET A 782 8.60 14.76 10.73
CA MET A 782 9.47 15.37 9.72
C MET A 782 10.80 15.82 10.33
N ASN A 783 10.77 16.47 11.49
CA ASN A 783 11.96 16.88 12.21
C ASN A 783 12.88 15.69 12.53
N ARG A 784 12.30 14.59 13.01
CA ARG A 784 13.07 13.36 13.24
C ARG A 784 13.69 12.83 11.96
N ARG A 785 12.99 12.90 10.82
CA ARG A 785 13.52 12.48 9.51
C ARG A 785 14.64 13.41 9.02
N ILE A 786 14.51 14.72 9.24
CA ILE A 786 15.53 15.69 8.87
C ILE A 786 16.81 15.44 9.67
N ILE A 787 16.69 15.25 10.99
CA ILE A 787 17.87 15.22 11.88
C ILE A 787 18.31 13.80 12.24
N GLY A 788 17.43 12.81 12.11
CA GLY A 788 17.66 11.44 12.56
C GLY A 788 18.68 10.68 11.73
N GLY A 789 18.96 11.14 10.53
CA GLY A 789 19.88 10.68 9.50
C GLY A 789 20.41 9.26 9.63
N GLU A 790 19.86 8.36 8.82
CA GLU A 790 20.62 7.17 8.40
C GLU A 790 21.66 7.65 7.41
N SER A 791 22.88 7.15 7.57
CA SER A 791 24.04 7.53 6.77
C SER A 791 23.74 7.64 5.26
N GLY A 792 24.04 8.78 4.67
CA GLY A 792 24.01 9.02 3.22
C GLY A 792 22.74 9.67 2.64
N LYS A 793 21.61 9.74 3.37
CA LYS A 793 20.40 10.43 2.91
C LYS A 793 19.99 11.62 3.79
N GLY A 794 20.53 11.72 4.99
CA GLY A 794 20.15 12.75 5.96
C GLY A 794 20.70 14.14 5.64
N ASP A 795 21.91 14.21 5.09
CA ASP A 795 22.61 15.47 4.94
C ASP A 795 21.91 16.46 4.02
N TRP A 796 21.29 16.02 2.95
CA TRP A 796 20.59 16.93 2.05
C TRP A 796 19.21 17.36 2.56
N TYR A 797 18.51 16.56 3.37
CA TYR A 797 17.33 17.06 4.09
C TYR A 797 17.72 18.17 5.07
N GLN A 798 18.84 18.01 5.78
CA GLN A 798 19.40 18.99 6.69
C GLN A 798 19.77 20.28 5.94
N LYS A 799 20.50 20.16 4.84
CA LYS A 799 20.88 21.25 3.94
C LYS A 799 19.68 22.08 3.47
N TRP A 800 18.69 21.40 2.89
CA TRP A 800 17.54 22.10 2.31
C TRP A 800 16.62 22.70 3.37
N TYR A 801 16.49 22.06 4.51
CA TYR A 801 15.74 22.60 5.63
C TYR A 801 16.44 23.81 6.25
N ALA A 802 17.75 23.78 6.44
CA ALA A 802 18.51 24.92 6.93
C ALA A 802 18.43 26.10 5.96
N ARG A 803 18.53 25.89 4.65
CA ARG A 803 18.32 26.91 3.63
C ARG A 803 16.92 27.49 3.63
N TYR A 804 15.91 26.64 3.82
CA TYR A 804 14.53 27.08 4.01
C TYR A 804 14.44 28.02 5.23
N LEU A 805 15.07 27.70 6.34
CA LEU A 805 15.09 28.56 7.52
C LEU A 805 15.82 29.89 7.26
N CYS A 806 16.90 29.89 6.46
CA CYS A 806 17.55 31.15 6.02
C CYS A 806 16.55 32.06 5.27
N ARG A 807 15.82 31.51 4.30
CA ARG A 807 14.80 32.26 3.53
C ARG A 807 13.64 32.72 4.40
N MET A 808 13.14 31.86 5.28
CA MET A 808 12.08 32.20 6.22
C MET A 808 12.45 33.36 7.13
N TRP A 809 13.67 33.35 7.63
CA TRP A 809 14.22 34.46 8.42
C TRP A 809 14.28 35.74 7.60
N GLN A 810 14.84 35.67 6.42
CA GLN A 810 14.99 36.81 5.50
C GLN A 810 13.63 37.45 5.16
N MET A 811 12.62 36.63 4.86
CA MET A 811 11.25 37.08 4.60
C MET A 811 10.59 37.74 5.83
N ALA A 812 10.89 37.25 7.03
CA ALA A 812 10.38 37.80 8.28
C ALA A 812 11.08 39.09 8.72
N HIS A 813 12.31 39.30 8.28
CA HIS A 813 13.17 40.39 8.69
C HIS A 813 13.49 41.38 7.54
N GLY A 814 12.56 41.57 6.60
CA GLY A 814 12.63 42.61 5.57
C GLY A 814 13.78 42.46 4.57
N GLY A 815 14.16 41.24 4.30
CA GLY A 815 15.26 40.93 3.35
C GLY A 815 16.63 40.78 4.01
N GLU A 816 16.79 41.05 5.29
CA GLU A 816 18.05 40.83 5.99
C GLU A 816 18.30 39.32 6.19
N ALA A 817 19.31 38.79 5.50
CA ALA A 817 19.71 37.39 5.64
C ALA A 817 20.38 37.13 7.00
N PRO A 818 20.13 36.02 7.67
CA PRO A 818 20.85 35.68 8.89
C PRO A 818 22.31 35.29 8.53
N LYS A 819 23.17 35.26 9.51
CA LYS A 819 24.56 34.84 9.33
C LYS A 819 24.66 33.35 9.03
N LYS A 820 24.02 32.55 9.83
CA LYS A 820 24.01 31.08 9.68
C LYS A 820 22.83 30.43 10.41
N VAL A 821 22.51 29.19 9.99
CA VAL A 821 21.57 28.31 10.66
C VAL A 821 22.29 27.06 11.13
N GLU A 822 22.09 26.69 12.38
CA GLU A 822 22.66 25.48 13.00
C GLU A 822 21.54 24.52 13.37
N LEU A 823 21.66 23.23 12.96
CA LEU A 823 20.74 22.16 13.32
C LEU A 823 21.41 21.23 14.33
N PHE A 824 20.72 21.00 15.43
CA PHE A 824 21.18 20.14 16.51
C PHE A 824 20.27 18.91 16.62
N LYS A 825 20.90 17.77 16.85
CA LYS A 825 20.26 16.53 17.24
C LYS A 825 20.38 16.37 18.73
N ILE A 826 19.24 16.22 19.39
CA ILE A 826 19.16 15.88 20.80
C ILE A 826 18.66 14.43 20.90
N SER A 827 19.35 13.59 21.63
CA SER A 827 18.96 12.18 21.75
C SER A 827 19.11 11.67 23.18
N TYR A 828 18.17 10.82 23.60
CA TYR A 828 18.25 10.09 24.84
C TYR A 828 17.75 8.66 24.67
N ARG A 829 18.31 7.75 25.45
CA ARG A 829 17.95 6.33 25.43
C ARG A 829 16.63 6.09 26.18
N ILE A 830 15.76 5.28 25.60
CA ILE A 830 14.57 4.76 26.29
C ILE A 830 15.02 3.67 27.25
N PRO A 831 14.72 3.74 28.56
CA PRO A 831 15.04 2.70 29.53
C PRO A 831 14.48 1.35 29.11
N SER A 832 15.22 0.28 29.38
CA SER A 832 14.74 -1.07 29.06
C SER A 832 13.59 -1.52 29.98
N PRO A 833 12.77 -2.49 29.56
CA PRO A 833 11.74 -3.08 30.43
C PRO A 833 12.29 -3.57 31.76
N GLU A 834 13.48 -4.16 31.78
CA GLU A 834 14.15 -4.63 32.99
C GLU A 834 14.54 -3.47 33.90
N GLU A 835 15.08 -2.39 33.35
CA GLU A 835 15.40 -1.18 34.10
C GLU A 835 14.16 -0.55 34.71
N VAL A 836 13.05 -0.49 33.94
CA VAL A 836 11.79 0.05 34.46
C VAL A 836 11.17 -0.84 35.52
N THR A 837 11.24 -2.15 35.38
CA THR A 837 10.76 -3.09 36.41
C THR A 837 11.55 -2.93 37.71
N ARG A 838 12.86 -2.69 37.63
CA ARG A 838 13.73 -2.56 38.78
C ARG A 838 13.67 -1.16 39.42
N LYS A 839 13.70 -0.08 38.60
CA LYS A 839 13.82 1.32 39.04
C LYS A 839 12.50 2.07 39.12
N GLY A 840 11.45 1.51 38.55
CA GLY A 840 10.14 2.16 38.33
C GLY A 840 10.08 2.93 37.02
N TRP A 841 8.87 3.40 36.71
CA TRP A 841 8.61 4.12 35.48
C TRP A 841 9.33 5.47 35.44
N TYR A 842 9.83 5.84 34.29
CA TYR A 842 10.55 7.08 34.07
C TYR A 842 9.65 8.19 33.57
N VAL A 843 10.09 9.42 33.71
CA VAL A 843 9.49 10.62 33.13
C VAL A 843 10.34 11.03 31.93
N PRO A 844 9.79 11.14 30.72
CA PRO A 844 10.56 11.47 29.50
C PRO A 844 11.32 12.79 29.61
N GLU A 845 10.72 13.80 30.25
CA GLU A 845 11.33 15.11 30.48
C GLU A 845 12.58 15.04 31.38
N ASP A 846 12.54 14.19 32.39
CA ASP A 846 13.71 13.93 33.25
C ASP A 846 14.87 13.32 32.47
N LEU A 847 14.54 12.37 31.58
CA LEU A 847 15.55 11.75 30.72
C LEU A 847 16.14 12.76 29.73
N LEU A 848 15.30 13.62 29.15
CA LEU A 848 15.75 14.65 28.23
C LEU A 848 16.71 15.63 28.91
N VAL A 849 16.37 16.10 30.12
CA VAL A 849 17.17 17.08 30.85
C VAL A 849 18.47 16.48 31.43
N ASN A 850 18.40 15.25 31.97
CA ASN A 850 19.51 14.66 32.72
C ASN A 850 20.43 13.78 31.85
N SER A 851 19.92 13.22 30.73
CA SER A 851 20.65 12.30 29.88
C SER A 851 20.57 12.62 28.39
N GLY A 852 20.00 13.76 28.02
CA GLY A 852 19.91 14.19 26.64
C GLY A 852 21.25 14.67 26.12
N GLU A 853 21.76 14.00 25.09
CA GLU A 853 22.97 14.39 24.37
C GLU A 853 22.61 15.32 23.23
N GLU A 854 23.11 16.56 23.24
CA GLU A 854 22.95 17.52 22.17
C GLU A 854 24.21 17.56 21.30
N ARG A 855 24.02 17.27 20.00
CA ARG A 855 25.10 17.29 19.02
C ARG A 855 24.69 18.14 17.82
N ARG A 856 25.57 19.11 17.43
CA ARG A 856 25.41 19.85 16.18
C ARG A 856 25.62 18.90 14.99
N GLN A 857 24.62 18.79 14.14
CA GLN A 857 24.62 17.91 12.97
C GLN A 857 24.96 18.65 11.68
N TYR A 858 24.49 19.88 11.54
CA TYR A 858 24.63 20.64 10.32
C TYR A 858 24.72 22.14 10.59
N THR A 859 25.48 22.85 9.77
CA THR A 859 25.57 24.31 9.77
C THR A 859 25.48 24.80 8.32
N GLU A 860 24.56 25.70 8.04
CA GLU A 860 24.44 26.40 6.74
C GLU A 860 24.78 27.88 6.91
N THR A 861 25.60 28.40 5.98
CA THR A 861 25.89 29.84 5.89
C THR A 861 24.92 30.48 4.91
N CYS A 862 24.06 31.38 5.40
CA CYS A 862 22.94 31.92 4.62
C CYS A 862 23.33 32.89 3.49
N LYS A 863 24.52 33.48 3.54
CA LYS A 863 24.98 34.48 2.56
C LYS A 863 25.56 33.92 1.27
N THR A 864 26.03 32.68 1.27
CA THR A 864 26.87 32.13 0.21
C THR A 864 26.18 31.16 -0.73
N GLY A 865 24.95 30.79 -0.47
CA GLY A 865 24.18 29.80 -1.27
C GLY A 865 23.04 30.45 -2.03
N ILE A 866 22.98 30.33 -3.35
CA ILE A 866 21.89 30.84 -4.21
C ILE A 866 20.52 30.43 -3.63
N THR A 867 20.38 29.21 -3.16
CA THR A 867 19.14 28.68 -2.63
C THR A 867 18.88 28.95 -1.13
N ALA A 868 19.85 29.59 -0.47
CA ALA A 868 19.71 30.04 0.91
C ALA A 868 19.16 31.48 1.01
N GLN A 869 19.01 32.16 -0.13
CA GLN A 869 18.41 33.51 -0.22
C GLN A 869 17.04 33.43 -0.88
N ALA A 870 16.12 34.26 -0.42
CA ALA A 870 14.80 34.37 -1.04
C ALA A 870 14.90 35.16 -2.35
N PRO A 871 14.29 34.66 -3.45
CA PRO A 871 14.20 35.43 -4.69
C PRO A 871 13.40 36.73 -4.52
N ASN A 872 13.72 37.74 -5.31
CA ASN A 872 13.00 39.02 -5.28
C ASN A 872 11.49 38.88 -5.49
N GLU A 873 11.08 37.92 -6.28
CA GLU A 873 9.67 37.59 -6.54
C GLU A 873 8.90 37.23 -5.25
N HIS A 874 9.55 36.56 -4.30
CA HIS A 874 8.92 36.24 -3.01
C HIS A 874 8.72 37.53 -2.17
N PHE A 875 9.68 38.44 -2.18
CA PHE A 875 9.50 39.72 -1.49
C PHE A 875 8.34 40.53 -2.10
N ALA A 876 8.28 40.59 -3.42
CA ALA A 876 7.21 41.29 -4.12
C ALA A 876 5.82 40.67 -3.80
N ARG A 877 5.72 39.33 -3.77
CA ARG A 877 4.50 38.60 -3.44
C ARG A 877 3.96 38.95 -2.05
N HIS A 878 4.86 39.18 -1.09
CA HIS A 878 4.49 39.50 0.29
C HIS A 878 4.48 41.01 0.59
N GLY A 879 4.66 41.85 -0.44
CA GLY A 879 4.70 43.30 -0.27
C GLY A 879 5.89 43.76 0.59
N ILE A 880 6.99 43.00 0.55
CA ILE A 880 8.22 43.34 1.25
C ILE A 880 9.07 44.22 0.32
N PRO A 881 9.48 45.41 0.73
CA PRO A 881 10.35 46.26 -0.07
C PRO A 881 11.67 45.54 -0.40
N LEU A 882 12.18 45.72 -1.59
CA LEU A 882 13.50 45.23 -1.96
C LEU A 882 14.58 45.90 -1.15
N ALA A 883 15.72 45.28 -0.94
CA ALA A 883 16.80 45.72 -0.06
C ALA A 883 17.35 47.11 -0.39
N ASP A 884 17.15 47.63 -1.62
CA ASP A 884 17.61 48.93 -2.10
C ASP A 884 16.62 50.09 -1.79
N GLU A 885 15.46 49.80 -1.25
CA GLU A 885 14.46 50.82 -0.89
C GLU A 885 14.72 51.39 0.52
N LYS A 886 14.91 52.69 0.62
CA LYS A 886 15.35 53.35 1.88
C LYS A 886 14.30 53.44 2.98
N ASP A 887 13.03 53.16 2.74
CA ASP A 887 11.92 53.47 3.68
C ASP A 887 11.24 52.28 4.34
N PHE A 888 11.87 51.13 4.46
CA PHE A 888 11.22 49.95 5.02
C PHE A 888 11.41 49.71 6.54
N LYS A 889 12.10 50.60 7.24
CA LYS A 889 12.40 50.49 8.68
C LYS A 889 11.16 50.23 9.57
N PRO A 890 10.03 50.98 9.41
CA PRO A 890 8.82 50.72 10.21
C PRO A 890 8.25 49.33 9.93
N TRP A 891 8.25 48.92 8.67
CA TRP A 891 7.72 47.62 8.26
C TRP A 891 8.57 46.47 8.81
N VAL A 892 9.91 46.58 8.75
CA VAL A 892 10.82 45.60 9.33
C VAL A 892 10.56 45.44 10.83
N LYS A 893 10.41 46.56 11.56
CA LYS A 893 10.13 46.54 13.00
C LYS A 893 8.82 45.84 13.33
N ASP A 894 7.75 46.09 12.58
CA ASP A 894 6.45 45.42 12.78
C ASP A 894 6.54 43.94 12.45
N ARG A 895 7.17 43.57 11.36
CA ARG A 895 7.37 42.14 10.97
C ARG A 895 8.23 41.38 11.97
N LYS A 896 9.31 41.99 12.46
CA LYS A 896 10.15 41.40 13.51
C LYS A 896 9.33 41.16 14.77
N LYS A 897 8.53 42.12 15.22
CA LYS A 897 7.67 42.00 16.38
C LYS A 897 6.65 40.87 16.19
N LYS A 898 6.00 40.77 15.03
CA LYS A 898 5.04 39.69 14.71
C LYS A 898 5.73 38.32 14.67
N TRP A 899 6.94 38.25 14.16
CA TRP A 899 7.75 37.05 14.16
C TRP A 899 8.08 36.58 15.58
N ASP A 900 8.63 37.44 16.38
CA ASP A 900 9.02 37.18 17.76
C ASP A 900 7.81 36.69 18.58
N THR A 901 6.66 37.37 18.51
CA THR A 901 5.44 37.00 19.19
C THR A 901 4.93 35.61 18.73
N ARG A 902 4.99 35.33 17.42
CA ARG A 902 4.58 34.02 16.87
C ARG A 902 5.46 32.91 17.41
N HIS A 903 6.75 33.14 17.52
CA HIS A 903 7.73 32.13 17.92
C HIS A 903 7.70 31.91 19.45
N GLU A 904 7.51 32.96 20.24
CA GLU A 904 7.24 32.85 21.67
C GLU A 904 6.00 32.01 21.95
N ASN A 905 4.89 32.31 21.30
CA ASN A 905 3.63 31.56 21.45
C ASN A 905 3.73 30.07 21.01
N ARG A 906 4.69 29.74 20.18
CA ARG A 906 4.95 28.36 19.75
C ARG A 906 5.99 27.63 20.61
N GLY A 907 6.50 28.23 21.65
CA GLY A 907 7.53 27.63 22.51
C GLY A 907 8.88 27.45 21.82
N ILE A 908 9.20 28.31 20.83
CA ILE A 908 10.45 28.25 20.05
C ILE A 908 11.60 28.96 20.80
N VAL A 909 11.28 29.86 21.71
CA VAL A 909 12.24 30.51 22.60
C VAL A 909 12.70 29.51 23.66
N LYS A 910 14.00 29.55 24.03
CA LYS A 910 14.55 28.68 25.07
C LYS A 910 13.62 28.61 26.28
N PRO A 911 13.19 27.43 26.71
CA PRO A 911 12.44 27.34 27.96
C PRO A 911 13.28 27.89 29.07
N SER A 912 12.67 28.63 29.95
CA SER A 912 13.30 28.88 31.23
C SER A 912 13.52 27.52 31.92
N ILE A 913 14.68 27.30 32.48
CA ILE A 913 15.00 26.09 33.26
C ILE A 913 13.92 25.82 34.31
N GLU A 914 13.32 26.91 34.84
CA GLU A 914 12.22 26.83 35.82
C GLU A 914 10.93 26.23 35.22
N LYS A 915 10.54 26.60 33.98
CA LYS A 915 9.36 26.03 33.37
C LYS A 915 9.53 24.52 33.14
N THR A 916 10.71 24.10 32.69
CA THR A 916 11.04 22.68 32.54
C THR A 916 11.01 21.96 33.88
N LYS A 917 11.58 22.55 34.95
CA LYS A 917 11.53 22.00 36.30
C LYS A 917 10.11 21.86 36.83
N ARG A 918 9.20 22.85 36.57
CA ARG A 918 7.79 22.77 36.96
C ARG A 918 7.08 21.63 36.26
N THR A 919 7.29 21.46 34.94
CA THR A 919 6.72 20.34 34.14
C THR A 919 7.17 19.00 34.68
N ILE A 920 8.45 18.85 34.98
CA ILE A 920 9.02 17.64 35.62
C ILE A 920 8.38 17.37 36.99
N ALA A 921 8.25 18.39 37.82
CA ALA A 921 7.64 18.26 39.15
C ALA A 921 6.18 17.81 39.06
N LYS A 922 5.42 18.35 38.10
CA LYS A 922 4.02 17.99 37.85
C LYS A 922 3.90 16.54 37.39
N ALA A 923 4.72 16.12 36.44
CA ALA A 923 4.70 14.74 35.95
C ALA A 923 5.11 13.72 37.02
N ARG A 924 6.04 14.10 37.90
CA ARG A 924 6.42 13.29 39.07
C ARG A 924 5.29 13.16 40.09
N ALA A 925 4.54 14.23 40.32
CA ALA A 925 3.38 14.20 41.22
C ALA A 925 2.27 13.29 40.68
N GLU A 926 1.98 13.40 39.37
CA GLU A 926 0.99 12.55 38.68
C GLU A 926 1.40 11.06 38.72
N ALA A 927 2.69 10.76 38.48
CA ALA A 927 3.19 9.40 38.55
C ALA A 927 3.14 8.81 39.97
N ARG A 928 3.33 9.65 41.03
CA ARG A 928 3.18 9.23 42.43
C ARG A 928 1.71 8.95 42.77
N SER A 929 0.78 9.81 42.32
CA SER A 929 -0.64 9.60 42.58
C SER A 929 -1.17 8.33 41.88
N ALA A 930 -0.74 8.08 40.63
CA ALA A 930 -1.06 6.86 39.91
C ALA A 930 -0.57 5.59 40.62
N ARG A 931 0.64 5.65 41.24
CA ARG A 931 1.18 4.54 42.04
C ARG A 931 0.40 4.33 43.34
N ALA A 932 -0.03 5.39 44.00
CA ALA A 932 -0.83 5.32 45.21
C ALA A 932 -2.21 4.68 44.93
N VAL A 933 -2.82 5.03 43.82
CA VAL A 933 -4.09 4.40 43.38
C VAL A 933 -3.90 2.92 43.06
N SER A 934 -2.83 2.55 42.34
CA SER A 934 -2.50 1.15 42.03
C SER A 934 -2.20 0.32 43.28
N ALA A 935 -1.54 0.89 44.30
CA ALA A 935 -1.24 0.22 45.56
C ALA A 935 -2.52 -0.01 46.39
N ASN A 936 -3.45 0.95 46.41
CA ASN A 936 -4.72 0.82 47.11
C ASN A 936 -5.71 -0.16 46.40
N THR A 937 -5.67 -0.28 45.08
CA THR A 937 -6.48 -1.25 44.36
C THR A 937 -5.89 -2.68 44.45
N GLY A 938 -4.57 -2.83 44.56
CA GLY A 938 -3.91 -4.11 44.78
C GLY A 938 -4.08 -4.67 46.22
N GLY A 939 -4.28 -3.78 47.21
CA GLY A 939 -4.51 -4.20 48.58
C GLY A 939 -5.90 -4.76 48.89
N ASN A 940 -6.91 -4.41 48.10
CA ASN A 940 -8.29 -4.89 48.31
C ASN A 940 -8.63 -6.20 47.60
N LEU A 941 -7.76 -6.74 46.77
CA LEU A 941 -7.94 -8.07 46.12
C LEU A 941 -7.27 -9.22 46.93
N GLY A 942 -6.58 -8.91 48.01
CA GLY A 942 -5.88 -9.90 48.86
C GLY A 942 -6.64 -10.33 50.12
N SER A 943 -7.78 -9.73 50.45
CA SER A 943 -8.48 -9.99 51.74
C SER A 943 -9.83 -10.70 51.64
N VAL A 944 -10.20 -11.22 50.49
CA VAL A 944 -11.39 -12.06 50.34
C VAL A 944 -10.97 -13.45 49.85
N ASN A 945 -10.48 -14.26 50.74
CA ASN A 945 -10.68 -15.70 50.81
C ASN A 945 -9.75 -16.36 51.85
N LYS A 946 -10.08 -16.19 53.14
CA LYS A 946 -9.74 -17.16 54.17
C LYS A 946 -10.86 -17.15 55.23
N SER A 947 -11.96 -17.76 54.93
CA SER A 947 -12.83 -18.39 55.92
C SER A 947 -13.93 -19.19 55.21
N GLY A 948 -13.92 -20.47 55.41
CA GLY A 948 -15.09 -21.32 55.17
C GLY A 948 -14.82 -22.61 54.43
N THR A 949 -14.36 -23.61 55.17
CA THR A 949 -14.56 -25.10 55.00
C THR A 949 -14.34 -25.63 53.58
#